data_bbf66f4738a6e68fce923dfc6bcc9bb0
#
_entry.id   bbf66f4738a6e68fce923dfc6bcc9bb0
#
_cell.length_a   1.000
_cell.length_b   1.000
_cell.length_c   1.000
_cell.angle_alpha   90.00
_cell.angle_beta   90.00
_cell.angle_gamma   90.00
#
_symmetry.space_group_name_H-M   'P 1'
#
loop_
_entity.id
_entity.type
_entity.pdbx_description
1 polymer ?
#
loop_
_entity_poly.entity_id
_entity_poly.type
_entity_poly.pdbx_seq_one_letter_code
_entity_poly.pdbx_strand_id
1 'polypeptide(L)'
;PAKPKSLFFNTYATLTAIVREISNATIHPLTIFNSTYTIHFPSLGPVLIILANLITILVLSFYKLDTTDVWKWEDIGYSTGFIALCQLPLIFLLAGRQNIIGFLAGMSYADLNWFHRWAARTLWLTATIHMCFWFRDWARYDYIKYELYNDELTKRGFAAWCILTFIVVTSIRPIRGLSYEVFVLQHLVTFIGFIVAVWMHVPDEVKIWVWIPIGLLVFDRVARYTWGAYTNLAVFHRNKSGKGSRVWTHSATFTPMPSNITRVTIENPGIHWKAGQHVFLTCHSIIPFQSHPFTIASLPEDEKLEFFIRAEKGGTKRLFRYASKNDKVLGAVDSAPASRGRTVFVEGPYGTLRSLRQFDSAVLLAGGMGATFTMPLLRDIASVWTKESKGEIGQGSFQAKRLAATQRIRFVWVIKSRAQLSLFETQLHSVLADVAECRRRQPDYPRELEVSIYITCDEKLDPPALPSPAQGVVTSGLDSSYEKEISVEKDNISIHSISANSSSTSEAVPAPVGKGCLPGGGCCCTTQIEDEDQINTCACTCSGPAQANADILPPPSTSDEKTIPPREFSPTILSGRPYPRTIIRKVLEKAEGESAVVVCGPPGLSDDVRRSVVYLSDERAVHKGTGAQGIYLHVENFGY
;
A
#
# COMPACT_ATOMS: atom_id res chain seq x y z
N PRO A 1 -12.54 16.32 -18.13
CA PRO A 1 -13.33 17.52 -18.11
C PRO A 1 -12.69 18.56 -19.01
N ALA A 2 -13.54 19.23 -19.82
CA ALA A 2 -13.08 20.29 -20.71
C ALA A 2 -12.32 21.36 -19.92
N LYS A 3 -11.31 21.98 -20.53
CA LYS A 3 -10.59 23.12 -19.94
C LYS A 3 -11.60 24.15 -19.44
N PRO A 4 -11.46 24.67 -18.21
CA PRO A 4 -12.38 25.68 -17.72
C PRO A 4 -12.31 26.92 -18.62
N LYS A 5 -13.45 27.33 -19.16
CA LYS A 5 -13.54 28.48 -20.06
C LYS A 5 -13.60 29.82 -19.30
N SER A 6 -13.95 29.80 -18.04
CA SER A 6 -14.07 30.98 -17.18
C SER A 6 -12.74 31.29 -16.49
N LEU A 7 -12.38 32.59 -16.42
CA LEU A 7 -11.19 33.05 -15.72
C LEU A 7 -11.17 32.59 -14.26
N PHE A 8 -12.31 32.62 -13.57
CA PHE A 8 -12.46 32.19 -12.20
C PHE A 8 -12.10 30.70 -12.02
N PHE A 9 -12.67 29.81 -12.83
CA PHE A 9 -12.39 28.38 -12.75
C PHE A 9 -10.97 28.04 -13.19
N ASN A 10 -10.39 28.80 -14.11
CA ASN A 10 -8.99 28.62 -14.50
C ASN A 10 -8.05 29.01 -13.37
N THR A 11 -8.27 30.13 -12.69
CA THR A 11 -7.49 30.56 -11.53
C THR A 11 -7.62 29.55 -10.39
N TYR A 12 -8.83 29.07 -10.11
CA TYR A 12 -9.07 28.03 -9.11
C TYR A 12 -8.33 26.73 -9.45
N ALA A 13 -8.38 26.29 -10.71
CA ALA A 13 -7.66 25.09 -11.16
C ALA A 13 -6.15 25.25 -11.03
N THR A 14 -5.62 26.42 -11.36
CA THR A 14 -4.17 26.73 -11.22
C THR A 14 -3.74 26.71 -9.75
N LEU A 15 -4.49 27.37 -8.86
CA LEU A 15 -4.19 27.37 -7.43
C LEU A 15 -4.26 25.96 -6.83
N THR A 16 -5.27 25.17 -7.20
CA THR A 16 -5.36 23.78 -6.74
C THR A 16 -4.23 22.91 -7.28
N ALA A 17 -3.76 23.14 -8.49
CA ALA A 17 -2.61 22.43 -9.05
C ALA A 17 -1.33 22.77 -8.28
N ILE A 18 -1.07 24.05 -7.98
CA ILE A 18 0.09 24.51 -7.20
C ILE A 18 0.06 23.88 -5.79
N VAL A 19 -1.10 23.94 -5.12
CA VAL A 19 -1.25 23.33 -3.78
C VAL A 19 -1.00 21.83 -3.80
N ARG A 20 -1.47 21.11 -4.83
CA ARG A 20 -1.22 19.67 -5.00
C ARG A 20 0.27 19.39 -5.24
N GLU A 21 0.92 20.17 -6.06
CA GLU A 21 2.35 20.05 -6.36
C GLU A 21 3.18 20.21 -5.10
N ILE A 22 3.01 21.31 -4.36
CA ILE A 22 3.68 21.56 -3.08
C ILE A 22 3.37 20.42 -2.09
N SER A 23 2.11 20.01 -2.01
CA SER A 23 1.69 18.94 -1.10
C SER A 23 2.33 17.59 -1.42
N ASN A 24 2.53 17.27 -2.70
CA ASN A 24 3.12 16.01 -3.15
C ASN A 24 4.65 16.05 -3.20
N ALA A 25 5.28 17.21 -3.16
CA ALA A 25 6.73 17.34 -3.18
C ALA A 25 7.37 16.54 -2.03
N THR A 26 8.48 15.86 -2.31
CA THR A 26 9.24 15.06 -1.34
C THR A 26 10.72 15.39 -1.41
N ILE A 27 11.39 15.36 -0.28
CA ILE A 27 12.84 15.45 -0.19
C ILE A 27 13.44 14.14 -0.72
N HIS A 28 14.58 14.22 -1.41
CA HIS A 28 15.28 13.03 -1.87
C HIS A 28 15.58 12.08 -0.70
N PRO A 29 15.40 10.77 -0.88
CA PRO A 29 15.69 9.80 0.16
C PRO A 29 17.18 9.87 0.53
N LEU A 30 17.47 9.87 1.82
CA LEU A 30 18.84 9.81 2.31
C LEU A 30 19.27 8.35 2.41
N THR A 31 20.36 8.02 1.74
CA THR A 31 21.04 6.72 1.86
C THR A 31 22.15 6.82 2.89
N ILE A 32 22.11 5.99 3.92
CA ILE A 32 23.10 5.92 4.99
C ILE A 32 23.84 4.58 4.87
N PHE A 33 25.15 4.58 5.15
CA PHE A 33 26.02 3.41 5.07
C PHE A 33 26.00 2.70 3.69
N ASN A 34 26.47 3.37 2.64
CA ASN A 34 26.63 2.81 1.30
C ASN A 34 25.41 2.03 0.78
N SER A 35 24.24 2.66 0.82
CA SER A 35 22.95 2.16 0.35
C SER A 35 22.29 1.03 1.16
N THR A 36 22.80 0.68 2.33
CA THR A 36 22.18 -0.36 3.18
C THR A 36 20.86 0.12 3.80
N TYR A 37 20.77 1.40 4.17
CA TYR A 37 19.57 1.99 4.75
C TYR A 37 19.14 3.23 3.99
N THR A 38 17.93 3.20 3.43
CA THR A 38 17.31 4.35 2.76
C THR A 38 16.22 4.93 3.63
N ILE A 39 16.33 6.20 4.02
CA ILE A 39 15.31 6.94 4.76
C ILE A 39 14.43 7.67 3.75
N HIS A 40 13.16 7.29 3.70
CA HIS A 40 12.14 7.95 2.90
C HIS A 40 11.46 9.04 3.72
N PHE A 41 11.41 10.25 3.19
CA PHE A 41 10.73 11.38 3.83
C PHE A 41 9.27 11.42 3.40
N PRO A 42 8.36 11.86 4.31
CA PRO A 42 6.96 12.09 3.93
C PRO A 42 6.86 13.26 2.94
N SER A 43 5.74 13.34 2.24
CA SER A 43 5.44 14.49 1.37
C SER A 43 5.25 15.77 2.20
N LEU A 44 5.50 16.93 1.58
CA LEU A 44 5.48 18.23 2.26
C LEU A 44 4.10 18.61 2.80
N GLY A 45 3.01 18.24 2.12
CA GLY A 45 1.65 18.59 2.56
C GLY A 45 1.34 18.21 4.00
N PRO A 46 1.41 16.92 4.36
CA PRO A 46 1.26 16.47 5.74
C PRO A 46 2.24 17.14 6.72
N VAL A 47 3.50 17.33 6.31
CA VAL A 47 4.52 18.00 7.15
C VAL A 47 4.13 19.44 7.44
N LEU A 48 3.69 20.18 6.41
CA LEU A 48 3.25 21.57 6.57
C LEU A 48 2.04 21.71 7.49
N ILE A 49 1.08 20.77 7.43
CA ILE A 49 -0.08 20.75 8.34
C ILE A 49 0.39 20.55 9.78
N ILE A 50 1.30 19.61 10.05
CA ILE A 50 1.83 19.38 11.40
C ILE A 50 2.65 20.59 11.87
N LEU A 51 3.45 21.18 10.99
CA LEU A 51 4.22 22.39 11.32
C LEU A 51 3.31 23.57 11.63
N ALA A 52 2.26 23.79 10.83
CA ALA A 52 1.27 24.84 11.10
C ALA A 52 0.58 24.61 12.46
N ASN A 53 0.18 23.37 12.77
CA ASN A 53 -0.38 23.02 14.07
C ASN A 53 0.63 23.30 15.21
N LEU A 54 1.89 22.92 15.05
CA LEU A 54 2.93 23.18 16.05
C LEU A 54 3.17 24.68 16.26
N ILE A 55 3.27 25.46 15.17
CA ILE A 55 3.44 26.92 15.24
C ILE A 55 2.25 27.54 15.96
N THR A 56 1.02 27.15 15.62
CA THR A 56 -0.18 27.66 16.27
C THR A 56 -0.16 27.37 17.77
N ILE A 57 0.18 26.15 18.17
CA ILE A 57 0.30 25.77 19.58
C ILE A 57 1.35 26.62 20.30
N LEU A 58 2.54 26.79 19.71
CA LEU A 58 3.60 27.57 20.32
C LEU A 58 3.22 29.07 20.43
N VAL A 59 2.65 29.64 19.36
CA VAL A 59 2.19 31.04 19.39
C VAL A 59 1.14 31.24 20.48
N LEU A 60 0.14 30.38 20.59
CA LEU A 60 -0.89 30.47 21.60
C LEU A 60 -0.33 30.25 23.02
N SER A 61 0.66 29.38 23.19
CA SER A 61 1.31 29.09 24.46
C SER A 61 2.03 30.31 25.04
N PHE A 62 2.62 31.13 24.16
CA PHE A 62 3.39 32.31 24.57
C PHE A 62 2.71 33.63 24.21
N TYR A 63 1.44 33.61 23.80
CA TYR A 63 0.69 34.82 23.46
C TYR A 63 0.50 35.70 24.68
N LYS A 64 0.78 37.01 24.54
CA LYS A 64 0.74 38.02 25.61
C LYS A 64 1.69 37.75 26.78
N LEU A 65 2.76 36.99 26.56
CA LEU A 65 3.79 36.84 27.58
C LEU A 65 4.42 38.21 27.92
N ASP A 66 4.29 38.62 29.18
CA ASP A 66 5.03 39.73 29.73
C ASP A 66 6.32 39.22 30.36
N THR A 67 7.44 39.43 29.66
CA THR A 67 8.76 38.99 30.12
C THR A 67 9.33 39.85 31.25
N THR A 68 8.74 40.99 31.52
CA THR A 68 9.18 41.92 32.57
C THR A 68 8.67 41.53 33.95
N ASP A 69 7.50 40.88 34.00
CA ASP A 69 6.90 40.37 35.22
C ASP A 69 7.17 38.88 35.40
N VAL A 70 8.01 38.58 36.35
CA VAL A 70 8.44 37.19 36.64
C VAL A 70 7.28 36.31 37.11
N TRP A 71 6.26 36.88 37.74
CA TRP A 71 5.09 36.13 38.23
C TRP A 71 4.14 35.70 37.10
N LYS A 72 4.09 36.43 36.00
CA LYS A 72 3.28 36.10 34.82
C LYS A 72 3.77 34.90 34.03
N TRP A 73 4.87 34.30 34.41
CA TRP A 73 5.33 33.06 33.78
C TRP A 73 4.49 31.86 34.18
N GLU A 74 3.74 31.92 35.29
CA GLU A 74 2.72 30.91 35.61
C GLU A 74 1.62 30.86 34.55
N ASP A 75 1.29 32.00 33.93
CA ASP A 75 0.29 32.06 32.86
C ASP A 75 0.62 31.13 31.68
N ILE A 76 1.92 30.92 31.43
CA ILE A 76 2.36 29.94 30.40
C ILE A 76 2.04 28.52 30.87
N GLY A 77 2.25 28.22 32.16
CA GLY A 77 1.87 26.96 32.77
C GLY A 77 0.37 26.69 32.56
N TYR A 78 -0.49 27.64 32.92
CA TYR A 78 -1.94 27.50 32.73
C TYR A 78 -2.32 27.38 31.26
N SER A 79 -1.85 28.29 30.38
CA SER A 79 -2.17 28.32 28.96
C SER A 79 -1.80 27.00 28.27
N THR A 80 -0.60 26.50 28.53
CA THR A 80 -0.12 25.22 27.92
C THR A 80 -0.87 24.02 28.45
N GLY A 81 -1.32 24.03 29.73
CA GLY A 81 -2.19 22.98 30.28
C GLY A 81 -3.53 22.90 29.54
N PHE A 82 -4.21 24.04 29.34
CA PHE A 82 -5.47 24.09 28.61
C PHE A 82 -5.30 23.75 27.13
N ILE A 83 -4.22 24.24 26.48
CA ILE A 83 -3.91 23.89 25.08
C ILE A 83 -3.64 22.39 24.95
N ALA A 84 -2.92 21.77 25.90
CA ALA A 84 -2.71 20.33 25.92
C ALA A 84 -4.04 19.56 26.01
N LEU A 85 -4.93 20.01 26.88
CA LEU A 85 -6.26 19.40 27.06
C LEU A 85 -7.11 19.51 25.77
N CYS A 86 -7.11 20.68 25.11
CA CYS A 86 -7.85 20.91 23.86
C CYS A 86 -7.34 20.07 22.68
N GLN A 87 -6.13 19.51 22.70
CA GLN A 87 -5.60 18.64 21.65
C GLN A 87 -6.18 17.21 21.72
N LEU A 88 -6.66 16.77 22.91
CA LEU A 88 -7.14 15.40 23.09
C LEU A 88 -8.26 15.00 22.13
N PRO A 89 -9.32 15.80 21.92
CA PRO A 89 -10.38 15.44 20.95
C PRO A 89 -9.85 15.16 19.55
N LEU A 90 -8.93 15.99 19.04
CA LEU A 90 -8.33 15.80 17.73
C LEU A 90 -7.52 14.50 17.67
N ILE A 91 -6.72 14.20 18.68
CA ILE A 91 -5.87 13.00 18.74
C ILE A 91 -6.73 11.73 18.69
N PHE A 92 -7.84 11.70 19.46
CA PHE A 92 -8.76 10.57 19.49
C PHE A 92 -9.54 10.44 18.19
N LEU A 93 -9.98 11.55 17.60
CA LEU A 93 -10.65 11.55 16.30
C LEU A 93 -9.73 10.97 15.23
N LEU A 94 -8.44 11.35 15.18
CA LEU A 94 -7.46 10.83 14.22
C LEU A 94 -7.14 9.34 14.40
N ALA A 95 -7.40 8.76 15.58
CA ALA A 95 -7.19 7.34 15.86
C ALA A 95 -8.36 6.46 15.43
N GLY A 96 -9.56 7.02 15.23
CA GLY A 96 -10.78 6.30 14.86
C GLY A 96 -10.72 5.78 13.42
N ARG A 97 -11.29 4.59 13.18
CA ARG A 97 -11.49 4.06 11.81
C ARG A 97 -12.72 4.68 11.13
N GLN A 98 -13.78 4.93 11.90
CA GLN A 98 -14.96 5.69 11.44
C GLN A 98 -14.68 7.18 11.63
N ASN A 99 -13.92 7.74 10.70
CA ASN A 99 -13.36 9.07 10.85
C ASN A 99 -13.99 10.06 9.87
N ILE A 100 -14.63 11.09 10.41
CA ILE A 100 -15.27 12.15 9.62
C ILE A 100 -14.24 12.91 8.79
N ILE A 101 -13.03 13.19 9.35
CA ILE A 101 -11.96 13.87 8.63
C ILE A 101 -11.53 13.01 7.42
N GLY A 102 -11.32 11.70 7.63
CA GLY A 102 -10.96 10.78 6.56
C GLY A 102 -12.00 10.72 5.45
N PHE A 103 -13.28 10.70 5.83
CA PHE A 103 -14.38 10.72 4.87
C PHE A 103 -14.44 12.01 4.04
N LEU A 104 -14.34 13.17 4.69
CA LEU A 104 -14.39 14.48 4.02
C LEU A 104 -13.14 14.78 3.19
N ALA A 105 -11.95 14.42 3.71
CA ALA A 105 -10.68 14.67 3.04
C ALA A 105 -10.29 13.58 2.04
N GLY A 106 -11.00 12.46 1.99
CA GLY A 106 -10.63 11.30 1.16
C GLY A 106 -9.32 10.63 1.62
N MET A 107 -8.99 10.71 2.91
CA MET A 107 -7.76 10.18 3.47
C MET A 107 -7.95 8.78 4.03
N SER A 108 -6.94 7.94 3.85
CA SER A 108 -6.93 6.59 4.40
C SER A 108 -6.74 6.59 5.93
N TYR A 109 -7.15 5.51 6.59
CA TYR A 109 -6.86 5.31 8.01
C TYR A 109 -5.34 5.33 8.31
N ALA A 110 -4.52 4.81 7.39
CA ALA A 110 -3.07 4.81 7.55
C ALA A 110 -2.47 6.23 7.58
N ASP A 111 -2.98 7.13 6.71
CA ASP A 111 -2.57 8.53 6.68
C ASP A 111 -3.01 9.26 7.95
N LEU A 112 -4.26 9.05 8.39
CA LEU A 112 -4.77 9.65 9.64
C LEU A 112 -3.99 9.16 10.86
N ASN A 113 -3.58 7.90 10.88
CA ASN A 113 -2.74 7.36 11.95
C ASN A 113 -1.33 8.02 11.96
N TRP A 114 -0.82 8.45 10.80
CA TRP A 114 0.41 9.25 10.75
C TRP A 114 0.20 10.60 11.44
N PHE A 115 -0.91 11.29 11.17
CA PHE A 115 -1.28 12.55 11.84
C PHE A 115 -1.52 12.34 13.34
N HIS A 116 -2.20 11.26 13.76
CA HIS A 116 -2.37 10.89 15.16
C HIS A 116 -1.04 10.84 15.91
N ARG A 117 -0.04 10.17 15.34
CA ARG A 117 1.29 10.04 15.96
C ARG A 117 2.00 11.39 16.12
N TRP A 118 1.87 12.30 15.16
CA TRP A 118 2.49 13.62 15.24
C TRP A 118 1.73 14.54 16.16
N ALA A 119 0.40 14.55 16.13
CA ALA A 119 -0.42 15.29 17.08
C ALA A 119 -0.16 14.85 18.53
N ALA A 120 0.02 13.55 18.77
CA ALA A 120 0.39 13.07 20.11
C ALA A 120 1.78 13.55 20.57
N ARG A 121 2.73 13.73 19.64
CA ARG A 121 4.04 14.34 19.97
C ARG A 121 3.94 15.84 20.26
N THR A 122 3.06 16.57 19.56
CA THR A 122 2.80 17.98 19.88
C THR A 122 2.11 18.12 21.24
N LEU A 123 1.19 17.21 21.57
CA LEU A 123 0.61 17.13 22.93
C LEU A 123 1.69 16.89 23.98
N TRP A 124 2.58 15.92 23.77
CA TRP A 124 3.67 15.64 24.71
C TRP A 124 4.59 16.86 24.90
N LEU A 125 4.94 17.56 23.82
CA LEU A 125 5.71 18.79 23.91
C LEU A 125 4.98 19.86 24.73
N THR A 126 3.69 20.08 24.47
CA THR A 126 2.87 21.07 25.19
C THR A 126 2.76 20.72 26.68
N ALA A 127 2.51 19.45 27.00
CA ALA A 127 2.47 18.98 28.39
C ALA A 127 3.85 19.07 29.07
N THR A 128 4.94 18.91 28.32
CA THR A 128 6.30 19.10 28.84
C THR A 128 6.56 20.59 29.16
N ILE A 129 6.16 21.50 28.29
CA ILE A 129 6.25 22.94 28.52
C ILE A 129 5.43 23.30 29.76
N HIS A 130 4.19 22.81 29.87
CA HIS A 130 3.34 22.98 31.06
C HIS A 130 4.07 22.58 32.36
N MET A 131 4.58 21.36 32.41
CA MET A 131 5.32 20.84 33.55
C MET A 131 6.59 21.67 33.84
N CYS A 132 7.36 22.03 32.82
CA CYS A 132 8.62 22.77 32.99
C CYS A 132 8.40 24.17 33.56
N PHE A 133 7.32 24.87 33.18
CA PHE A 133 7.02 26.18 33.69
C PHE A 133 6.58 26.16 35.17
N TRP A 134 5.79 25.15 35.57
CA TRP A 134 5.46 24.91 36.97
C TRP A 134 6.70 24.55 37.81
N PHE A 135 7.52 23.63 37.31
CA PHE A 135 8.75 23.25 38.03
C PHE A 135 9.74 24.40 38.14
N ARG A 136 9.84 25.25 37.11
CA ARG A 136 10.66 26.46 37.16
C ARG A 136 10.18 27.41 38.25
N ASP A 137 8.89 27.55 38.39
CA ASP A 137 8.32 28.45 39.40
C ASP A 137 8.59 27.92 40.81
N TRP A 138 8.33 26.67 41.07
CA TRP A 138 8.63 26.01 42.34
C TRP A 138 10.12 25.91 42.66
N ALA A 139 10.98 25.80 41.63
CA ALA A 139 12.43 25.73 41.82
C ALA A 139 13.03 26.96 42.53
N ARG A 140 12.40 28.13 42.39
CA ARG A 140 12.85 29.37 43.05
C ARG A 140 12.78 29.30 44.56
N TYR A 141 11.88 28.48 45.07
CA TYR A 141 11.60 28.35 46.52
C TYR A 141 12.00 26.97 47.05
N ASP A 142 12.68 26.16 46.22
CA ASP A 142 13.02 24.75 46.52
C ASP A 142 11.78 23.87 46.80
N TYR A 143 10.61 24.22 46.24
CA TYR A 143 9.33 23.58 46.53
C TYR A 143 9.03 22.37 45.63
N ILE A 144 9.83 22.03 44.63
CA ILE A 144 9.54 20.91 43.70
C ILE A 144 9.32 19.60 44.47
N LYS A 145 10.19 19.28 45.44
CA LYS A 145 10.06 18.04 46.22
C LYS A 145 8.84 18.11 47.14
N TYR A 146 8.56 19.27 47.71
CA TYR A 146 7.41 19.47 48.59
C TYR A 146 6.10 19.27 47.82
N GLU A 147 5.93 19.89 46.67
CA GLU A 147 4.73 19.76 45.80
C GLU A 147 4.54 18.35 45.29
N LEU A 148 5.60 17.70 44.81
CA LEU A 148 5.54 16.30 44.34
C LEU A 148 5.22 15.32 45.48
N TYR A 149 5.53 15.63 46.73
CA TYR A 149 5.25 14.75 47.87
C TYR A 149 3.89 15.03 48.52
N ASN A 150 3.47 16.29 48.64
CA ASN A 150 2.30 16.67 49.40
C ASN A 150 1.07 17.00 48.55
N ASP A 151 1.25 17.56 47.32
CA ASP A 151 0.11 17.93 46.51
C ASP A 151 -0.36 16.79 45.61
N GLU A 152 -1.59 16.32 45.83
CA GLU A 152 -2.21 15.24 45.04
C GLU A 152 -2.47 15.62 43.59
N LEU A 153 -2.75 16.91 43.31
CA LEU A 153 -2.97 17.38 41.94
C LEU A 153 -1.67 17.29 41.13
N THR A 154 -0.57 17.74 41.68
CA THR A 154 0.77 17.68 41.09
C THR A 154 1.22 16.24 40.84
N LYS A 155 1.02 15.32 41.81
CA LYS A 155 1.32 13.90 41.64
C LYS A 155 0.60 13.29 40.44
N ARG A 156 -0.69 13.57 40.30
CA ARG A 156 -1.53 13.06 39.22
C ARG A 156 -1.11 13.62 37.86
N GLY A 157 -0.79 14.92 37.80
CA GLY A 157 -0.25 15.57 36.61
C GLY A 157 1.09 14.99 36.17
N PHE A 158 2.00 14.82 37.14
CA PHE A 158 3.30 14.21 36.87
C PHE A 158 3.19 12.76 36.43
N ALA A 159 2.28 11.98 37.04
CA ALA A 159 1.98 10.61 36.61
C ALA A 159 1.43 10.57 35.17
N ALA A 160 0.51 11.49 34.82
CA ALA A 160 -0.01 11.61 33.45
C ALA A 160 1.11 11.92 32.45
N TRP A 161 2.02 12.84 32.78
CA TRP A 161 3.18 13.14 31.93
C TRP A 161 4.13 11.95 31.77
N CYS A 162 4.43 11.22 32.84
CA CYS A 162 5.25 10.00 32.77
C CYS A 162 4.63 8.94 31.86
N ILE A 163 3.31 8.69 31.99
CA ILE A 163 2.60 7.73 31.14
C ILE A 163 2.62 8.19 29.68
N LEU A 164 2.34 9.47 29.42
CA LEU A 164 2.38 10.03 28.07
C LEU A 164 3.78 9.91 27.44
N THR A 165 4.83 10.21 28.23
CA THR A 165 6.23 10.05 27.79
C THR A 165 6.53 8.60 27.43
N PHE A 166 6.08 7.65 28.24
CA PHE A 166 6.23 6.22 27.95
C PHE A 166 5.51 5.83 26.64
N ILE A 167 4.28 6.31 26.43
CA ILE A 167 3.53 6.10 25.18
C ILE A 167 4.30 6.64 23.97
N VAL A 168 4.81 7.86 24.05
CA VAL A 168 5.53 8.52 22.95
C VAL A 168 6.82 7.77 22.63
N VAL A 169 7.62 7.43 23.64
CA VAL A 169 8.90 6.70 23.48
C VAL A 169 8.67 5.32 22.85
N THR A 170 7.70 4.56 23.36
CA THR A 170 7.40 3.23 22.83
C THR A 170 6.79 3.26 21.42
N SER A 171 6.22 4.40 21.00
CA SER A 171 5.67 4.60 19.66
C SER A 171 6.71 4.83 18.57
N ILE A 172 7.98 5.08 18.94
CA ILE A 172 9.08 5.31 17.99
C ILE A 172 9.32 4.06 17.15
N ARG A 173 9.56 4.25 15.83
CA ARG A 173 9.63 3.14 14.86
C ARG A 173 10.55 1.98 15.25
N PRO A 174 11.79 2.17 15.75
CA PRO A 174 12.65 1.07 16.16
C PRO A 174 12.02 0.21 17.28
N ILE A 175 11.46 0.84 18.31
CA ILE A 175 10.88 0.14 19.47
C ILE A 175 9.57 -0.56 19.08
N ARG A 176 8.65 0.16 18.43
CA ARG A 176 7.39 -0.39 17.93
C ARG A 176 7.60 -1.55 16.95
N GLY A 177 8.69 -1.50 16.18
CA GLY A 177 9.03 -2.52 15.19
C GLY A 177 9.52 -3.84 15.77
N LEU A 178 9.92 -3.88 17.05
CA LEU A 178 10.35 -5.11 17.72
C LEU A 178 9.18 -6.11 17.84
N SER A 179 8.02 -5.65 18.30
CA SER A 179 6.78 -6.43 18.34
C SER A 179 5.57 -5.50 18.30
N TYR A 180 4.94 -5.41 17.14
CA TYR A 180 3.77 -4.55 16.94
C TYR A 180 2.59 -4.95 17.83
N GLU A 181 2.38 -6.24 18.06
CA GLU A 181 1.26 -6.76 18.87
C GLU A 181 1.42 -6.36 20.34
N VAL A 182 2.63 -6.50 20.88
CA VAL A 182 2.96 -6.07 22.26
C VAL A 182 2.80 -4.55 22.38
N PHE A 183 3.28 -3.80 21.38
CA PHE A 183 3.10 -2.35 21.36
C PHE A 183 1.62 -1.94 21.41
N VAL A 184 0.76 -2.57 20.60
CA VAL A 184 -0.68 -2.24 20.60
C VAL A 184 -1.32 -2.52 21.96
N LEU A 185 -1.03 -3.68 22.56
CA LEU A 185 -1.58 -4.03 23.88
C LEU A 185 -1.10 -3.05 24.96
N GLN A 186 0.18 -2.78 25.01
CA GLN A 186 0.79 -1.81 25.92
C GLN A 186 0.17 -0.42 25.73
N HIS A 187 0.04 0.04 24.48
CA HIS A 187 -0.55 1.33 24.16
C HIS A 187 -2.00 1.43 24.65
N LEU A 188 -2.81 0.38 24.47
CA LEU A 188 -4.20 0.36 24.93
C LEU A 188 -4.32 0.42 26.45
N VAL A 189 -3.44 -0.25 27.20
CA VAL A 189 -3.42 -0.20 28.66
C VAL A 189 -2.97 1.17 29.17
N THR A 190 -1.88 1.68 28.57
CA THR A 190 -1.29 2.95 29.06
C THR A 190 -2.14 4.16 28.69
N PHE A 191 -2.82 4.19 27.53
CA PHE A 191 -3.69 5.32 27.22
C PHE A 191 -4.90 5.42 28.17
N ILE A 192 -5.45 4.27 28.64
CA ILE A 192 -6.50 4.28 29.65
C ILE A 192 -5.96 4.90 30.95
N GLY A 193 -4.79 4.46 31.41
CA GLY A 193 -4.13 5.03 32.57
C GLY A 193 -3.86 6.54 32.42
N PHE A 194 -3.42 6.97 31.23
CA PHE A 194 -3.21 8.37 30.90
C PHE A 194 -4.50 9.20 31.03
N ILE A 195 -5.61 8.74 30.43
CA ILE A 195 -6.90 9.45 30.49
C ILE A 195 -7.43 9.52 31.92
N VAL A 196 -7.30 8.46 32.70
CA VAL A 196 -7.68 8.46 34.12
C VAL A 196 -6.85 9.46 34.91
N ALA A 197 -5.52 9.47 34.72
CA ALA A 197 -4.63 10.41 35.41
C ALA A 197 -4.93 11.88 35.04
N VAL A 198 -5.18 12.16 33.74
CA VAL A 198 -5.61 13.50 33.27
C VAL A 198 -6.96 13.88 33.87
N TRP A 199 -7.95 12.98 33.88
CA TRP A 199 -9.26 13.24 34.46
C TRP A 199 -9.18 13.59 35.98
N MET A 200 -8.26 12.94 36.69
CA MET A 200 -8.01 13.21 38.11
C MET A 200 -7.18 14.48 38.35
N HIS A 201 -6.46 14.98 37.34
CA HIS A 201 -5.59 16.16 37.42
C HIS A 201 -6.32 17.45 37.05
N VAL A 202 -7.26 17.41 36.10
CA VAL A 202 -7.91 18.63 35.60
C VAL A 202 -9.05 19.09 36.50
N PRO A 203 -9.30 20.43 36.62
CA PRO A 203 -10.45 20.99 37.31
C PRO A 203 -11.79 20.49 36.73
N ASP A 204 -12.83 20.48 37.57
CA ASP A 204 -14.15 19.95 37.19
C ASP A 204 -14.78 20.72 36.03
N GLU A 205 -14.57 22.03 35.94
CA GLU A 205 -15.12 22.92 34.92
C GLU A 205 -14.66 22.58 33.51
N VAL A 206 -13.48 21.99 33.39
CA VAL A 206 -12.89 21.65 32.05
C VAL A 206 -12.86 20.17 31.76
N LYS A 207 -13.40 19.32 32.62
CA LYS A 207 -13.50 17.86 32.41
C LYS A 207 -14.25 17.49 31.13
N ILE A 208 -15.05 18.38 30.58
CA ILE A 208 -15.73 18.16 29.29
C ILE A 208 -14.72 17.82 28.16
N TRP A 209 -13.53 18.42 28.18
CA TRP A 209 -12.47 18.17 27.20
C TRP A 209 -11.83 16.78 27.33
N VAL A 210 -12.06 16.09 28.45
CA VAL A 210 -11.71 14.66 28.63
C VAL A 210 -12.87 13.75 28.21
N TRP A 211 -14.13 14.18 28.44
CA TRP A 211 -15.30 13.41 28.07
C TRP A 211 -15.52 13.36 26.54
N ILE A 212 -15.21 14.44 25.81
CA ILE A 212 -15.32 14.47 24.34
C ILE A 212 -14.48 13.36 23.69
N PRO A 213 -13.16 13.20 23.95
CA PRO A 213 -12.37 12.09 23.46
C PRO A 213 -12.94 10.71 23.78
N ILE A 214 -13.41 10.51 25.01
CA ILE A 214 -14.04 9.26 25.43
C ILE A 214 -15.31 9.01 24.60
N GLY A 215 -16.15 10.03 24.42
CA GLY A 215 -17.34 9.95 23.56
C GLY A 215 -17.02 9.61 22.11
N LEU A 216 -15.98 10.22 21.54
CA LEU A 216 -15.50 9.90 20.19
C LEU A 216 -15.01 8.46 20.07
N LEU A 217 -14.30 7.96 21.08
CA LEU A 217 -13.84 6.56 21.12
C LEU A 217 -15.03 5.59 21.21
N VAL A 218 -15.98 5.86 22.09
CA VAL A 218 -17.18 5.03 22.26
C VAL A 218 -17.99 5.03 20.96
N PHE A 219 -18.19 6.20 20.35
CA PHE A 219 -18.88 6.31 19.06
C PHE A 219 -18.20 5.46 17.97
N ASP A 220 -16.87 5.58 17.80
CA ASP A 220 -16.13 4.74 16.83
C ASP A 220 -16.35 3.25 17.09
N ARG A 221 -16.28 2.81 18.35
CA ARG A 221 -16.46 1.40 18.72
C ARG A 221 -17.89 0.92 18.45
N VAL A 222 -18.88 1.68 18.90
CA VAL A 222 -20.29 1.34 18.69
C VAL A 222 -20.62 1.30 17.20
N ALA A 223 -20.22 2.31 16.43
CA ALA A 223 -20.45 2.35 14.98
C ALA A 223 -19.81 1.15 14.27
N ARG A 224 -18.57 0.78 14.65
CA ARG A 224 -17.88 -0.37 14.07
C ARG A 224 -18.51 -1.70 14.43
N TYR A 225 -18.89 -1.91 15.69
CA TYR A 225 -19.50 -3.16 16.11
C TYR A 225 -20.92 -3.34 15.56
N THR A 226 -21.71 -2.28 15.48
CA THR A 226 -23.05 -2.33 14.86
C THR A 226 -22.96 -2.60 13.37
N TRP A 227 -22.04 -1.92 12.66
CA TRP A 227 -21.80 -2.20 11.24
C TRP A 227 -21.25 -3.61 11.03
N GLY A 228 -20.29 -4.04 11.85
CA GLY A 228 -19.75 -5.40 11.83
C GLY A 228 -20.82 -6.47 12.11
N ALA A 229 -21.71 -6.23 13.04
CA ALA A 229 -22.86 -7.13 13.30
C ALA A 229 -23.79 -7.18 12.08
N TYR A 230 -24.15 -6.03 11.51
CA TYR A 230 -24.96 -5.98 10.30
C TYR A 230 -24.33 -6.77 9.15
N THR A 231 -23.04 -6.59 8.86
CA THR A 231 -22.37 -7.23 7.72
C THR A 231 -22.16 -8.73 7.91
N ASN A 232 -21.94 -9.20 9.14
CA ASN A 232 -21.53 -10.58 9.40
C ASN A 232 -22.64 -11.52 9.89
N LEU A 233 -23.77 -10.99 10.38
CA LEU A 233 -24.87 -11.83 10.85
C LEU A 233 -25.80 -12.24 9.70
N ALA A 234 -26.00 -13.54 9.56
CA ALA A 234 -26.84 -14.13 8.49
C ALA A 234 -28.30 -13.68 8.54
N VAL A 235 -28.78 -13.24 9.70
CA VAL A 235 -30.17 -12.76 9.87
C VAL A 235 -30.47 -11.54 8.96
N PHE A 236 -29.50 -10.71 8.67
CA PHE A 236 -29.64 -9.54 7.79
C PHE A 236 -29.47 -9.87 6.31
N HIS A 237 -28.96 -11.07 5.97
CA HIS A 237 -28.61 -11.48 4.60
C HIS A 237 -29.24 -12.81 4.20
N ARG A 238 -30.49 -13.03 4.61
CA ARG A 238 -31.20 -14.30 4.51
C ARG A 238 -31.26 -14.88 3.09
N ASN A 239 -31.36 -14.03 2.07
CA ASN A 239 -31.44 -14.43 0.67
C ASN A 239 -30.08 -14.86 0.06
N LYS A 240 -28.97 -14.48 0.68
CA LYS A 240 -27.59 -14.77 0.23
C LYS A 240 -26.96 -15.93 1.01
N SER A 241 -27.46 -16.23 2.18
CA SER A 241 -27.01 -17.37 2.99
C SER A 241 -27.66 -18.64 2.45
N GLY A 242 -26.89 -19.53 1.82
CA GLY A 242 -27.40 -20.81 1.29
C GLY A 242 -28.13 -21.63 2.36
N LYS A 243 -28.98 -22.59 1.92
CA LYS A 243 -29.82 -23.45 2.76
C LYS A 243 -29.05 -24.08 3.91
N GLY A 244 -29.13 -23.49 5.11
CA GLY A 244 -28.57 -24.00 6.35
C GLY A 244 -28.57 -22.92 7.42
N SER A 245 -28.96 -23.26 8.63
CA SER A 245 -28.92 -22.40 9.82
C SER A 245 -27.49 -22.00 10.17
N ARG A 246 -26.95 -21.01 9.48
CA ARG A 246 -25.65 -20.40 9.81
C ARG A 246 -25.90 -19.08 10.50
N VAL A 247 -25.31 -18.91 11.66
CA VAL A 247 -25.30 -17.63 12.39
C VAL A 247 -24.50 -16.57 11.61
N TRP A 248 -23.47 -17.01 10.91
CA TRP A 248 -22.51 -16.14 10.22
C TRP A 248 -22.66 -16.18 8.70
N THR A 249 -22.63 -15.01 8.07
CA THR A 249 -22.84 -14.85 6.63
C THR A 249 -21.66 -15.35 5.81
N HIS A 250 -20.41 -15.03 6.23
CA HIS A 250 -19.24 -15.21 5.38
C HIS A 250 -18.50 -16.50 5.67
N SER A 251 -18.26 -17.26 4.61
CA SER A 251 -17.40 -18.43 4.59
C SER A 251 -16.35 -18.27 3.51
N ALA A 252 -15.07 -18.42 3.84
CA ALA A 252 -13.96 -18.27 2.92
C ALA A 252 -13.30 -19.61 2.60
N THR A 253 -12.89 -19.77 1.36
CA THR A 253 -11.99 -20.82 0.90
C THR A 253 -10.56 -20.26 0.79
N PHE A 254 -9.57 -21.11 1.05
CA PHE A 254 -8.15 -20.73 1.07
C PHE A 254 -7.39 -21.64 0.14
N THR A 255 -6.86 -21.11 -0.95
CA THR A 255 -6.07 -21.87 -1.95
C THR A 255 -4.63 -21.35 -1.98
N PRO A 256 -3.61 -22.22 -1.92
CA PRO A 256 -2.23 -21.81 -2.08
C PRO A 256 -1.94 -21.48 -3.54
N MET A 257 -1.13 -20.46 -3.77
CA MET A 257 -0.68 -20.03 -5.07
C MET A 257 0.85 -19.93 -5.12
N PRO A 258 1.46 -19.89 -6.30
CA PRO A 258 2.90 -19.68 -6.47
C PRO A 258 3.40 -18.44 -5.71
N SER A 259 4.70 -18.37 -5.42
CA SER A 259 5.35 -17.26 -4.71
C SER A 259 4.85 -17.05 -3.27
N ASN A 260 4.43 -18.12 -2.57
CA ASN A 260 3.94 -18.07 -1.19
C ASN A 260 2.73 -17.15 -1.00
N ILE A 261 1.79 -17.19 -1.92
CA ILE A 261 0.57 -16.39 -1.90
C ILE A 261 -0.62 -17.29 -1.54
N THR A 262 -1.53 -16.79 -0.72
CA THR A 262 -2.82 -17.43 -0.44
C THR A 262 -3.92 -16.64 -1.13
N ARG A 263 -4.68 -17.30 -1.98
CA ARG A 263 -5.94 -16.77 -2.52
C ARG A 263 -7.04 -17.09 -1.55
N VAL A 264 -7.77 -16.06 -1.11
CA VAL A 264 -8.93 -16.18 -0.22
C VAL A 264 -10.15 -15.73 -0.98
N THR A 265 -11.17 -16.60 -1.06
CA THR A 265 -12.40 -16.32 -1.80
C THR A 265 -13.61 -16.47 -0.89
N ILE A 266 -14.48 -15.45 -0.90
CA ILE A 266 -15.78 -15.43 -0.21
C ILE A 266 -16.84 -15.27 -1.27
N GLU A 267 -17.65 -16.29 -1.48
CA GLU A 267 -18.73 -16.28 -2.45
C GLU A 267 -19.96 -15.53 -1.91
N ASN A 268 -20.68 -14.82 -2.77
CA ASN A 268 -21.93 -14.11 -2.47
C ASN A 268 -21.84 -13.25 -1.20
N PRO A 269 -20.88 -12.32 -1.09
CA PRO A 269 -20.73 -11.50 0.10
C PRO A 269 -21.95 -10.61 0.32
N GLY A 270 -22.32 -10.40 1.60
CA GLY A 270 -23.44 -9.53 2.01
C GLY A 270 -23.13 -8.03 1.93
N ILE A 271 -21.98 -7.63 1.39
CA ILE A 271 -21.54 -6.24 1.33
C ILE A 271 -21.42 -5.73 -0.11
N HIS A 272 -21.53 -4.43 -0.27
CA HIS A 272 -21.23 -3.73 -1.53
C HIS A 272 -19.89 -3.01 -1.41
N TRP A 273 -19.06 -3.10 -2.44
CA TRP A 273 -17.74 -2.45 -2.48
C TRP A 273 -17.49 -1.77 -3.83
N LYS A 274 -16.44 -1.01 -3.90
CA LYS A 274 -15.94 -0.37 -5.13
C LYS A 274 -14.49 -0.81 -5.36
N ALA A 275 -14.05 -0.77 -6.61
CA ALA A 275 -12.65 -0.99 -6.94
C ALA A 275 -11.73 -0.06 -6.12
N GLY A 276 -10.61 -0.60 -5.63
CA GLY A 276 -9.66 0.13 -4.79
C GLY A 276 -10.01 0.18 -3.30
N GLN A 277 -11.06 -0.48 -2.84
CA GLN A 277 -11.37 -0.60 -1.42
C GLN A 277 -10.71 -1.82 -0.78
N HIS A 278 -10.55 -1.76 0.53
CA HIS A 278 -10.05 -2.85 1.36
C HIS A 278 -11.01 -3.17 2.50
N VAL A 279 -10.85 -4.35 3.08
CA VAL A 279 -11.56 -4.78 4.28
C VAL A 279 -10.57 -5.31 5.31
N PHE A 280 -10.96 -5.25 6.56
CA PHE A 280 -10.27 -6.00 7.60
C PHE A 280 -10.88 -7.40 7.68
N LEU A 281 -10.03 -8.40 7.45
CA LEU A 281 -10.42 -9.81 7.47
C LEU A 281 -9.92 -10.46 8.75
N THR A 282 -10.81 -11.16 9.44
CA THR A 282 -10.51 -11.93 10.65
C THR A 282 -10.94 -13.38 10.47
N CYS A 283 -10.04 -14.32 10.71
CA CYS A 283 -10.32 -15.76 10.68
C CYS A 283 -9.86 -16.41 11.98
N HIS A 284 -10.72 -16.41 13.00
CA HIS A 284 -10.35 -16.90 14.35
C HIS A 284 -9.93 -18.38 14.38
N SER A 285 -10.44 -19.19 13.43
CA SER A 285 -10.10 -20.62 13.35
C SER A 285 -8.65 -20.87 12.88
N ILE A 286 -8.00 -19.88 12.25
CA ILE A 286 -6.62 -20.00 11.75
C ILE A 286 -5.70 -19.03 12.48
N ILE A 287 -6.16 -17.79 12.69
CA ILE A 287 -5.42 -16.70 13.33
C ILE A 287 -6.33 -16.09 14.41
N PRO A 288 -6.27 -16.59 15.66
CA PRO A 288 -7.10 -16.07 16.74
C PRO A 288 -6.81 -14.59 17.02
N PHE A 289 -7.85 -13.79 17.22
CA PHE A 289 -7.80 -12.38 17.68
C PHE A 289 -7.03 -11.40 16.82
N GLN A 290 -6.62 -11.77 15.59
CA GLN A 290 -5.94 -10.87 14.67
C GLN A 290 -6.85 -10.50 13.51
N SER A 291 -6.86 -9.20 13.19
CA SER A 291 -7.56 -8.61 12.05
C SER A 291 -6.57 -7.87 11.17
N HIS A 292 -6.53 -8.21 9.89
CA HIS A 292 -5.59 -7.63 8.94
C HIS A 292 -6.32 -6.96 7.78
N PRO A 293 -5.86 -5.79 7.31
CA PRO A 293 -6.42 -5.15 6.13
C PRO A 293 -5.94 -5.86 4.86
N PHE A 294 -6.89 -6.16 3.97
CA PHE A 294 -6.60 -6.72 2.65
C PHE A 294 -7.42 -6.01 1.58
N THR A 295 -6.76 -5.67 0.48
CA THR A 295 -7.41 -5.05 -0.67
C THR A 295 -8.29 -6.06 -1.38
N ILE A 296 -9.49 -5.64 -1.78
CA ILE A 296 -10.42 -6.44 -2.56
C ILE A 296 -9.94 -6.45 -4.01
N ALA A 297 -9.57 -7.64 -4.51
CA ALA A 297 -9.03 -7.82 -5.86
C ALA A 297 -10.11 -8.15 -6.91
N SER A 298 -11.36 -8.25 -6.51
CA SER A 298 -12.54 -8.51 -7.35
C SER A 298 -13.43 -7.28 -7.52
N LEU A 299 -14.29 -7.31 -8.53
CA LEU A 299 -15.37 -6.33 -8.73
C LEU A 299 -16.69 -6.85 -8.14
N PRO A 300 -17.67 -5.95 -7.85
CA PRO A 300 -19.00 -6.39 -7.43
C PRO A 300 -19.70 -7.33 -8.42
N GLU A 301 -19.44 -7.14 -9.71
CA GLU A 301 -19.98 -7.96 -10.80
C GLU A 301 -19.46 -9.41 -10.77
N ASP A 302 -18.33 -9.67 -10.10
CA ASP A 302 -17.80 -11.03 -9.91
C ASP A 302 -18.58 -11.83 -8.83
N GLU A 303 -19.50 -11.19 -8.08
CA GLU A 303 -20.31 -11.74 -6.99
C GLU A 303 -19.50 -12.45 -5.89
N LYS A 304 -18.20 -12.17 -5.80
CA LYS A 304 -17.28 -12.72 -4.81
C LYS A 304 -16.28 -11.68 -4.33
N LEU A 305 -15.85 -11.81 -3.07
CA LEU A 305 -14.67 -11.12 -2.56
C LEU A 305 -13.45 -12.00 -2.74
N GLU A 306 -12.45 -11.49 -3.41
CA GLU A 306 -11.20 -12.18 -3.68
C GLU A 306 -10.02 -11.39 -3.14
N PHE A 307 -9.12 -12.08 -2.42
CA PHE A 307 -7.93 -11.49 -1.83
C PHE A 307 -6.71 -12.35 -2.16
N PHE A 308 -5.59 -11.70 -2.46
CA PHE A 308 -4.30 -12.34 -2.63
C PHE A 308 -3.39 -11.90 -1.48
N ILE A 309 -3.05 -12.84 -0.61
CA ILE A 309 -2.32 -12.58 0.64
C ILE A 309 -0.94 -13.22 0.55
N ARG A 310 0.09 -12.39 0.50
CA ARG A 310 1.46 -12.86 0.53
C ARG A 310 1.84 -13.31 1.94
N ALA A 311 2.47 -14.47 2.05
CA ALA A 311 2.97 -15.01 3.30
C ALA A 311 4.24 -14.27 3.73
N GLU A 312 4.13 -13.38 4.71
CA GLU A 312 5.26 -12.69 5.32
C GLU A 312 5.62 -13.36 6.67
N LYS A 313 5.27 -12.73 7.79
CA LYS A 313 5.48 -13.24 9.15
C LYS A 313 4.14 -13.38 9.89
N GLY A 314 4.11 -14.09 11.01
CA GLY A 314 2.92 -14.15 11.87
C GLY A 314 1.70 -14.76 11.19
N GLY A 315 0.57 -14.03 11.18
CA GLY A 315 -0.74 -14.48 10.72
C GLY A 315 -0.78 -14.88 9.26
N THR A 316 -0.21 -14.10 8.34
CA THR A 316 -0.23 -14.39 6.90
C THR A 316 0.53 -15.69 6.56
N LYS A 317 1.64 -15.99 7.28
CA LYS A 317 2.35 -17.27 7.14
C LYS A 317 1.52 -18.45 7.65
N ARG A 318 0.70 -18.26 8.70
CA ARG A 318 -0.22 -19.29 9.19
C ARG A 318 -1.33 -19.57 8.19
N LEU A 319 -1.89 -18.54 7.54
CA LEU A 319 -2.88 -18.70 6.46
C LEU A 319 -2.33 -19.54 5.31
N PHE A 320 -1.11 -19.23 4.85
CA PHE A 320 -0.48 -19.98 3.77
C PHE A 320 -0.21 -21.44 4.13
N ARG A 321 0.29 -21.71 5.34
CA ARG A 321 0.50 -23.08 5.83
C ARG A 321 -0.81 -23.85 5.89
N TYR A 322 -1.89 -23.20 6.34
CA TYR A 322 -3.22 -23.82 6.38
C TYR A 322 -3.70 -24.16 4.96
N ALA A 323 -3.60 -23.23 4.02
CA ALA A 323 -3.97 -23.44 2.62
C ALA A 323 -3.17 -24.59 1.99
N SER A 324 -1.85 -24.59 2.14
CA SER A 324 -0.96 -25.62 1.57
C SER A 324 -1.18 -27.01 2.18
N LYS A 325 -1.57 -27.09 3.47
CA LYS A 325 -1.91 -28.37 4.10
C LYS A 325 -3.20 -28.95 3.56
N ASN A 326 -4.21 -28.11 3.37
CA ASN A 326 -5.51 -28.56 2.85
C ASN A 326 -5.41 -28.99 1.38
N ASP A 327 -4.62 -28.31 0.57
CA ASP A 327 -4.39 -28.66 -0.83
C ASP A 327 -3.76 -30.06 -0.99
N LYS A 328 -2.77 -30.40 -0.15
CA LYS A 328 -2.16 -31.74 -0.11
C LYS A 328 -3.14 -32.84 0.30
N VAL A 329 -4.08 -32.54 1.18
CA VAL A 329 -5.09 -33.49 1.64
C VAL A 329 -6.13 -33.72 0.53
N LEU A 330 -6.52 -32.68 -0.21
CA LEU A 330 -7.45 -32.76 -1.34
C LEU A 330 -6.84 -33.52 -2.54
N GLY A 331 -5.55 -33.32 -2.83
CA GLY A 331 -4.85 -34.01 -3.91
C GLY A 331 -4.57 -35.49 -3.62
N ALA A 332 -4.70 -35.95 -2.36
CA ALA A 332 -4.50 -37.34 -1.98
C ALA A 332 -5.78 -38.21 -2.01
N VAL A 333 -6.95 -37.58 -2.23
CA VAL A 333 -8.25 -38.27 -2.21
C VAL A 333 -9.09 -37.81 -3.38
N ASP A 334 -9.21 -38.65 -4.41
CA ASP A 334 -9.96 -38.38 -5.67
C ASP A 334 -11.46 -38.09 -5.49
N SER A 335 -11.98 -38.21 -4.26
CA SER A 335 -13.40 -38.00 -3.92
C SER A 335 -13.62 -37.06 -2.74
N ALA A 336 -12.65 -36.23 -2.38
CA ALA A 336 -12.81 -35.31 -1.26
C ALA A 336 -13.83 -34.22 -1.59
N PRO A 337 -14.83 -33.94 -0.72
CA PRO A 337 -15.76 -32.84 -0.92
C PRO A 337 -14.97 -31.53 -0.94
N ALA A 338 -15.39 -30.61 -1.84
CA ALA A 338 -14.81 -29.28 -2.00
C ALA A 338 -14.43 -28.67 -0.64
N SER A 339 -13.26 -28.07 -0.55
CA SER A 339 -12.67 -27.55 0.69
C SER A 339 -13.74 -26.86 1.54
N ARG A 340 -14.03 -27.39 2.73
CA ARG A 340 -15.01 -26.79 3.64
C ARG A 340 -14.57 -25.36 3.96
N GLY A 341 -15.34 -24.39 3.51
CA GLY A 341 -15.11 -22.98 3.82
C GLY A 341 -15.00 -22.74 5.33
N ARG A 342 -14.14 -21.83 5.73
CA ARG A 342 -13.99 -21.39 7.12
C ARG A 342 -14.76 -20.10 7.34
N THR A 343 -15.41 -19.99 8.50
CA THR A 343 -16.07 -18.74 8.90
C THR A 343 -15.04 -17.62 9.02
N VAL A 344 -15.31 -16.51 8.37
CA VAL A 344 -14.52 -15.29 8.41
C VAL A 344 -15.40 -14.10 8.76
N PHE A 345 -14.80 -13.11 9.39
CA PHE A 345 -15.45 -11.84 9.71
C PHE A 345 -14.85 -10.76 8.81
N VAL A 346 -15.75 -9.99 8.20
CA VAL A 346 -15.42 -8.90 7.29
C VAL A 346 -15.83 -7.59 7.93
N GLU A 347 -14.88 -6.67 8.10
CA GLU A 347 -15.12 -5.32 8.59
C GLU A 347 -14.75 -4.32 7.49
N GLY A 348 -15.68 -3.51 7.06
CA GLY A 348 -15.51 -2.54 5.96
C GLY A 348 -16.71 -2.53 5.02
N PRO A 349 -16.55 -2.11 3.76
CA PRO A 349 -15.29 -1.74 3.09
C PRO A 349 -14.79 -0.35 3.49
N TYR A 350 -13.47 -0.19 3.44
CA TYR A 350 -12.76 1.06 3.72
C TYR A 350 -11.97 1.51 2.49
N GLY A 351 -11.57 2.76 2.51
CA GLY A 351 -10.83 3.39 1.44
C GLY A 351 -11.71 4.25 0.54
N THR A 352 -11.19 5.44 0.21
CA THR A 352 -11.82 6.40 -0.67
C THR A 352 -10.86 6.77 -1.78
N LEU A 353 -11.28 6.55 -3.01
CA LEU A 353 -10.56 6.96 -4.21
C LEU A 353 -11.51 7.79 -5.07
N ARG A 354 -11.02 8.88 -5.65
CA ARG A 354 -11.78 9.59 -6.67
C ARG A 354 -12.02 8.63 -7.84
N SER A 355 -13.25 8.58 -8.34
CA SER A 355 -13.58 7.71 -9.47
C SER A 355 -12.65 8.01 -10.65
N LEU A 356 -11.90 6.99 -11.10
CA LEU A 356 -10.99 7.16 -12.23
C LEU A 356 -11.73 7.40 -13.55
N ARG A 357 -13.01 7.04 -13.63
CA ARG A 357 -13.89 7.26 -14.78
C ARG A 357 -14.11 8.72 -15.14
N GLN A 358 -13.77 9.67 -14.24
CA GLN A 358 -13.92 11.12 -14.46
C GLN A 358 -12.70 11.80 -15.11
N PHE A 359 -11.56 11.13 -15.16
CA PHE A 359 -10.32 11.65 -15.74
C PHE A 359 -10.23 11.31 -17.22
N ASP A 360 -9.55 12.15 -17.98
CA ASP A 360 -9.30 11.91 -19.41
C ASP A 360 -8.36 10.73 -19.63
N SER A 361 -7.31 10.67 -18.85
CA SER A 361 -6.30 9.61 -18.95
C SER A 361 -5.95 9.07 -17.55
N ALA A 362 -5.67 7.77 -17.46
CA ALA A 362 -5.31 7.10 -16.22
C ALA A 362 -4.01 6.31 -16.39
N VAL A 363 -3.02 6.57 -15.53
CA VAL A 363 -1.79 5.78 -15.41
C VAL A 363 -1.87 4.96 -14.14
N LEU A 364 -1.82 3.64 -14.25
CA LEU A 364 -1.89 2.69 -13.16
C LEU A 364 -0.55 1.97 -13.03
N LEU A 365 0.20 2.23 -11.97
CA LEU A 365 1.49 1.61 -11.71
C LEU A 365 1.38 0.66 -10.52
N ALA A 366 1.72 -0.61 -10.74
CA ALA A 366 1.69 -1.65 -9.73
C ALA A 366 3.08 -2.22 -9.47
N GLY A 367 3.48 -2.33 -8.21
CA GLY A 367 4.70 -3.04 -7.79
C GLY A 367 4.35 -4.33 -7.06
N GLY A 368 4.68 -5.49 -7.64
CA GLY A 368 4.40 -6.80 -7.06
C GLY A 368 2.93 -7.00 -6.73
N MET A 369 2.61 -7.17 -5.44
CA MET A 369 1.24 -7.32 -4.94
C MET A 369 0.38 -6.04 -5.07
N GLY A 370 0.97 -4.89 -5.44
CA GLY A 370 0.19 -3.68 -5.74
C GLY A 370 -0.82 -3.85 -6.86
N ALA A 371 -0.68 -4.88 -7.69
CA ALA A 371 -1.67 -5.26 -8.69
C ALA A 371 -3.03 -5.63 -8.08
N THR A 372 -3.11 -6.08 -6.83
CA THR A 372 -4.40 -6.32 -6.13
C THR A 372 -5.24 -5.06 -6.02
N PHE A 373 -4.61 -3.89 -6.00
CA PHE A 373 -5.28 -2.60 -5.97
C PHE A 373 -5.56 -2.06 -7.38
N THR A 374 -4.57 -2.13 -8.28
CA THR A 374 -4.69 -1.47 -9.59
C THR A 374 -5.46 -2.29 -10.62
N MET A 375 -5.46 -3.63 -10.52
CA MET A 375 -6.20 -4.50 -11.47
C MET A 375 -7.72 -4.31 -11.40
N PRO A 376 -8.37 -4.26 -10.21
CA PRO A 376 -9.79 -3.91 -10.14
C PRO A 376 -10.11 -2.53 -10.71
N LEU A 377 -9.22 -1.54 -10.55
CA LEU A 377 -9.39 -0.21 -11.12
C LEU A 377 -9.35 -0.23 -12.65
N LEU A 378 -8.42 -0.98 -13.23
CA LEU A 378 -8.35 -1.22 -14.67
C LEU A 378 -9.65 -1.88 -15.17
N ARG A 379 -10.07 -2.97 -14.53
CA ARG A 379 -11.29 -3.71 -14.88
C ARG A 379 -12.55 -2.85 -14.76
N ASP A 380 -12.63 -1.99 -13.75
CA ASP A 380 -13.74 -1.08 -13.52
C ASP A 380 -13.95 -0.10 -14.69
N ILE A 381 -12.86 0.47 -15.23
CA ILE A 381 -12.93 1.36 -16.40
C ILE A 381 -13.25 0.56 -17.66
N ALA A 382 -12.58 -0.57 -17.90
CA ALA A 382 -12.78 -1.41 -19.06
C ALA A 382 -14.21 -1.96 -19.14
N SER A 383 -14.82 -2.31 -18.02
CA SER A 383 -16.22 -2.76 -17.98
C SER A 383 -17.21 -1.70 -18.47
N VAL A 384 -16.94 -0.42 -18.18
CA VAL A 384 -17.76 0.68 -18.68
C VAL A 384 -17.57 0.85 -20.19
N TRP A 385 -16.34 0.76 -20.69
CA TRP A 385 -16.07 0.80 -22.12
C TRP A 385 -16.82 -0.30 -22.89
N THR A 386 -16.84 -1.52 -22.32
CA THR A 386 -17.57 -2.64 -22.91
C THR A 386 -19.08 -2.38 -22.94
N LYS A 387 -19.65 -1.85 -21.87
CA LYS A 387 -21.08 -1.49 -21.80
C LYS A 387 -21.44 -0.36 -22.78
N GLU A 388 -20.55 0.61 -22.96
CA GLU A 388 -20.70 1.67 -23.98
C GLU A 388 -20.72 1.10 -25.38
N SER A 389 -19.75 0.25 -25.75
CA SER A 389 -19.62 -0.32 -27.09
C SER A 389 -20.78 -1.25 -27.45
N LYS A 390 -21.45 -1.84 -26.45
CA LYS A 390 -22.66 -2.67 -26.61
C LYS A 390 -23.95 -1.86 -26.73
N GLY A 391 -23.89 -0.53 -26.49
CA GLY A 391 -25.09 0.31 -26.48
C GLY A 391 -26.01 0.08 -25.27
N GLU A 392 -25.54 -0.63 -24.25
CA GLU A 392 -26.32 -0.90 -23.03
C GLU A 392 -26.56 0.37 -22.20
N ILE A 393 -25.78 1.44 -22.47
CA ILE A 393 -25.90 2.73 -21.85
C ILE A 393 -26.46 3.70 -22.91
N GLY A 394 -27.78 3.93 -22.87
CA GLY A 394 -28.48 4.74 -23.86
C GLY A 394 -28.00 6.20 -23.93
N GLN A 395 -27.76 6.68 -25.15
CA GLN A 395 -27.56 8.10 -25.44
C GLN A 395 -28.85 8.86 -25.13
N GLY A 396 -28.86 9.67 -24.06
CA GLY A 396 -29.98 10.56 -23.76
C GLY A 396 -30.63 10.43 -22.38
N SER A 397 -30.28 9.42 -21.60
CA SER A 397 -30.77 9.26 -20.23
C SER A 397 -29.88 10.02 -19.23
N PHE A 398 -30.42 10.38 -18.07
CA PHE A 398 -29.66 10.89 -16.91
C PHE A 398 -28.50 9.94 -16.52
N GLN A 399 -28.52 8.70 -17.02
CA GLN A 399 -27.45 7.71 -16.92
C GLN A 399 -26.25 8.01 -17.83
N ALA A 400 -26.40 8.83 -18.90
CA ALA A 400 -25.28 9.25 -19.76
C ALA A 400 -24.19 10.02 -18.97
N LYS A 401 -24.51 10.62 -17.83
CA LYS A 401 -23.53 11.19 -16.89
C LYS A 401 -22.66 10.17 -16.15
N ARG A 402 -22.92 8.86 -16.30
CA ARG A 402 -22.14 7.76 -15.73
C ARG A 402 -21.13 7.13 -16.70
N LEU A 403 -21.04 7.66 -17.92
CA LEU A 403 -20.04 7.25 -18.90
C LEU A 403 -18.64 7.57 -18.39
N ALA A 404 -17.67 6.70 -18.69
CA ALA A 404 -16.28 7.00 -18.39
C ALA A 404 -15.79 8.12 -19.32
N ALA A 405 -15.36 9.24 -18.75
CA ALA A 405 -14.65 10.27 -19.51
C ALA A 405 -13.26 9.76 -19.95
N THR A 406 -12.77 8.68 -19.35
CA THR A 406 -11.44 8.15 -19.58
C THR A 406 -11.32 7.59 -20.98
N GLN A 407 -10.37 8.14 -21.73
CA GLN A 407 -10.07 7.74 -23.09
C GLN A 407 -8.83 6.86 -23.17
N ARG A 408 -7.85 7.06 -22.26
CA ARG A 408 -6.57 6.35 -22.25
C ARG A 408 -6.27 5.75 -20.92
N ILE A 409 -5.82 4.49 -20.93
CA ILE A 409 -5.31 3.79 -19.76
C ILE A 409 -3.93 3.27 -20.08
N ARG A 410 -2.98 3.61 -19.22
CA ARG A 410 -1.64 3.03 -19.20
C ARG A 410 -1.49 2.18 -17.96
N PHE A 411 -1.39 0.87 -18.12
CA PHE A 411 -1.20 -0.08 -17.04
C PHE A 411 0.23 -0.62 -17.03
N VAL A 412 0.93 -0.45 -15.93
CA VAL A 412 2.32 -0.87 -15.74
C VAL A 412 2.40 -1.76 -14.52
N TRP A 413 2.85 -3.00 -14.70
CA TRP A 413 3.02 -3.94 -13.60
C TRP A 413 4.46 -4.39 -13.48
N VAL A 414 5.08 -4.09 -12.33
CA VAL A 414 6.48 -4.44 -12.02
C VAL A 414 6.47 -5.65 -11.11
N ILE A 415 7.02 -6.76 -11.57
CA ILE A 415 7.10 -8.04 -10.86
C ILE A 415 8.53 -8.51 -10.73
N LYS A 416 8.80 -9.37 -9.75
CA LYS A 416 10.12 -9.97 -9.59
C LYS A 416 10.35 -11.15 -10.54
N SER A 417 9.36 -12.01 -10.71
CA SER A 417 9.44 -13.24 -11.49
C SER A 417 8.18 -13.45 -12.32
N ARG A 418 8.31 -14.10 -13.46
CA ARG A 418 7.20 -14.51 -14.34
C ARG A 418 6.14 -15.35 -13.63
N ALA A 419 6.52 -16.12 -12.62
CA ALA A 419 5.56 -16.90 -11.83
C ALA A 419 4.47 -16.04 -11.19
N GLN A 420 4.69 -14.72 -10.99
CA GLN A 420 3.69 -13.81 -10.46
C GLN A 420 2.63 -13.41 -11.50
N LEU A 421 2.86 -13.63 -12.80
CA LEU A 421 1.87 -13.34 -13.84
C LEU A 421 0.58 -14.13 -13.64
N SER A 422 0.70 -15.39 -13.22
CA SER A 422 -0.45 -16.28 -12.97
C SER A 422 -1.48 -15.74 -11.99
N LEU A 423 -1.13 -14.73 -11.16
CA LEU A 423 -2.05 -14.12 -10.22
C LEU A 423 -3.21 -13.38 -10.89
N PHE A 424 -2.92 -12.69 -12.00
CA PHE A 424 -3.87 -11.83 -12.69
C PHE A 424 -3.94 -12.09 -14.20
N GLU A 425 -3.33 -13.16 -14.68
CA GLU A 425 -3.27 -13.51 -16.11
C GLU A 425 -4.67 -13.61 -16.72
N THR A 426 -5.57 -14.33 -16.07
CA THR A 426 -6.96 -14.51 -16.55
C THR A 426 -7.70 -13.16 -16.61
N GLN A 427 -7.57 -12.32 -15.57
CA GLN A 427 -8.22 -11.01 -15.52
C GLN A 427 -7.64 -10.08 -16.59
N LEU A 428 -6.32 -10.10 -16.78
CA LEU A 428 -5.65 -9.29 -17.79
C LEU A 428 -6.06 -9.70 -19.21
N HIS A 429 -6.08 -11.01 -19.50
CA HIS A 429 -6.55 -11.51 -20.79
C HIS A 429 -8.02 -11.15 -21.04
N SER A 430 -8.88 -11.23 -20.03
CA SER A 430 -10.28 -10.81 -20.16
C SER A 430 -10.39 -9.34 -20.55
N VAL A 431 -9.67 -8.46 -19.86
CA VAL A 431 -9.69 -7.00 -20.17
C VAL A 431 -9.18 -6.72 -21.58
N LEU A 432 -8.08 -7.35 -21.99
CA LEU A 432 -7.53 -7.17 -23.33
C LEU A 432 -8.49 -7.67 -24.41
N ALA A 433 -9.15 -8.82 -24.17
CA ALA A 433 -10.17 -9.35 -25.07
C ALA A 433 -11.39 -8.43 -25.18
N ASP A 434 -11.86 -7.89 -24.04
CA ASP A 434 -12.98 -6.95 -24.00
C ASP A 434 -12.67 -5.66 -24.78
N VAL A 435 -11.48 -5.09 -24.64
CA VAL A 435 -11.06 -3.90 -25.37
C VAL A 435 -10.89 -4.21 -26.87
N ALA A 436 -10.35 -5.38 -27.23
CA ALA A 436 -10.26 -5.84 -28.60
C ALA A 436 -11.65 -5.95 -29.25
N GLU A 437 -12.63 -6.48 -28.52
CA GLU A 437 -14.02 -6.59 -28.98
C GLU A 437 -14.66 -5.19 -29.16
N CYS A 438 -14.40 -4.24 -28.27
CA CYS A 438 -14.86 -2.87 -28.43
C CYS A 438 -14.36 -2.25 -29.74
N ARG A 439 -13.08 -2.42 -30.09
CA ARG A 439 -12.48 -1.93 -31.33
C ARG A 439 -13.03 -2.65 -32.57
N ARG A 440 -13.30 -3.97 -32.49
CA ARG A 440 -13.92 -4.70 -33.59
C ARG A 440 -15.33 -4.19 -33.92
N ARG A 441 -16.10 -3.81 -32.89
CA ARG A 441 -17.46 -3.25 -33.06
C ARG A 441 -17.46 -1.82 -33.60
N GLN A 442 -16.48 -1.03 -33.16
CA GLN A 442 -16.32 0.37 -33.53
C GLN A 442 -14.86 0.65 -33.88
N PRO A 443 -14.44 0.54 -35.17
CA PRO A 443 -13.04 0.75 -35.57
C PRO A 443 -12.47 2.11 -35.15
N ASP A 444 -13.30 3.14 -35.17
CA ASP A 444 -12.94 4.51 -34.75
C ASP A 444 -13.11 4.75 -33.23
N TYR A 445 -13.21 3.67 -32.43
CA TYR A 445 -13.41 3.79 -31.00
C TYR A 445 -12.19 4.45 -30.34
N PRO A 446 -12.39 5.64 -29.71
CA PRO A 446 -11.28 6.49 -29.26
C PRO A 446 -10.57 6.00 -27.99
N ARG A 447 -10.89 4.79 -27.51
CA ARG A 447 -10.36 4.27 -26.25
C ARG A 447 -9.06 3.52 -26.48
N GLU A 448 -8.06 3.82 -25.66
CA GLU A 448 -6.71 3.27 -25.78
C GLU A 448 -6.29 2.60 -24.47
N LEU A 449 -5.86 1.33 -24.55
CA LEU A 449 -5.29 0.59 -23.44
C LEU A 449 -3.89 0.12 -23.82
N GLU A 450 -2.90 0.54 -23.06
CA GLU A 450 -1.52 0.07 -23.17
C GLU A 450 -1.13 -0.66 -21.87
N VAL A 451 -0.55 -1.86 -22.03
CA VAL A 451 -0.14 -2.71 -20.90
C VAL A 451 1.32 -3.09 -21.04
N SER A 452 2.12 -2.79 -20.02
CA SER A 452 3.50 -3.24 -19.91
C SER A 452 3.76 -3.95 -18.60
N ILE A 453 4.50 -5.04 -18.68
CA ILE A 453 4.88 -5.87 -17.53
C ILE A 453 6.40 -5.88 -17.45
N TYR A 454 6.94 -5.37 -16.35
CA TYR A 454 8.38 -5.32 -16.08
C TYR A 454 8.77 -6.45 -15.15
N ILE A 455 9.72 -7.28 -15.58
CA ILE A 455 10.28 -8.37 -14.79
C ILE A 455 11.67 -7.93 -14.31
N THR A 456 11.82 -7.80 -12.99
CA THR A 456 13.04 -7.23 -12.41
C THR A 456 14.08 -8.25 -11.97
N CYS A 457 13.70 -9.51 -11.81
CA CYS A 457 14.61 -10.58 -11.38
C CYS A 457 14.02 -11.93 -11.76
N ASP A 458 14.39 -12.43 -12.92
CA ASP A 458 14.05 -13.78 -13.35
C ASP A 458 15.33 -14.61 -13.45
N GLU A 459 15.50 -15.56 -12.54
CA GLU A 459 16.66 -16.46 -12.52
C GLU A 459 16.56 -17.56 -13.59
N LYS A 460 15.42 -17.70 -14.26
CA LYS A 460 15.16 -18.73 -15.28
C LYS A 460 14.45 -18.14 -16.48
N LEU A 461 15.22 -17.59 -17.40
CA LEU A 461 14.80 -17.39 -18.79
C LEU A 461 15.07 -18.66 -19.61
N ASP A 462 14.72 -19.83 -19.10
CA ASP A 462 14.66 -21.01 -19.96
C ASP A 462 13.36 -20.92 -20.79
N PRO A 463 13.44 -21.04 -22.14
CA PRO A 463 12.26 -21.17 -22.95
C PRO A 463 11.48 -22.42 -22.48
N PRO A 464 10.14 -22.43 -22.58
CA PRO A 464 9.36 -23.61 -22.20
C PRO A 464 9.88 -24.81 -22.98
N ALA A 465 10.35 -25.80 -22.25
CA ALA A 465 10.75 -27.07 -22.86
C ALA A 465 9.53 -27.65 -23.62
N LEU A 466 9.65 -27.77 -24.92
CA LEU A 466 8.71 -28.53 -25.73
C LEU A 466 8.58 -29.92 -25.10
N PRO A 467 7.38 -30.50 -25.00
CA PRO A 467 7.21 -31.85 -24.48
C PRO A 467 7.97 -32.81 -25.39
N SER A 468 8.97 -33.48 -24.82
CA SER A 468 9.66 -34.57 -25.51
C SER A 468 8.68 -35.71 -25.82
N PRO A 469 8.72 -36.31 -27.00
CA PRO A 469 7.90 -37.46 -27.32
C PRO A 469 8.28 -38.65 -26.42
N ALA A 470 7.27 -39.31 -25.91
CA ALA A 470 7.36 -40.49 -25.06
C ALA A 470 8.30 -41.54 -25.64
N GLN A 471 9.40 -41.83 -24.96
CA GLN A 471 10.17 -43.05 -25.19
C GLN A 471 9.74 -44.12 -24.20
N GLY A 472 9.55 -45.30 -24.75
CA GLY A 472 8.92 -46.46 -24.20
C GLY A 472 9.60 -47.04 -22.95
N VAL A 473 8.78 -47.72 -22.23
CA VAL A 473 9.03 -48.56 -21.09
C VAL A 473 10.07 -49.63 -21.41
N VAL A 474 11.14 -49.73 -20.60
CA VAL A 474 11.87 -50.97 -20.36
C VAL A 474 12.05 -51.16 -18.88
N THR A 475 11.43 -52.20 -18.37
CA THR A 475 11.52 -52.76 -17.02
C THR A 475 12.82 -53.52 -16.80
N SER A 476 13.47 -53.30 -15.68
CA SER A 476 14.24 -54.26 -14.85
C SER A 476 14.89 -53.44 -13.71
N GLY A 477 14.70 -53.62 -12.47
CA GLY A 477 14.75 -54.76 -11.60
C GLY A 477 15.94 -54.66 -10.64
N LEU A 478 15.68 -54.74 -9.31
CA LEU A 478 16.59 -55.01 -8.18
C LEU A 478 17.35 -53.85 -7.50
N ASP A 479 16.92 -53.51 -6.35
CA ASP A 479 17.27 -53.91 -4.97
C ASP A 479 18.38 -53.10 -4.23
N SER A 480 18.04 -52.79 -3.02
CA SER A 480 18.76 -52.71 -1.73
C SER A 480 19.44 -51.41 -1.29
N SER A 481 18.77 -50.84 -0.29
CA SER A 481 19.27 -50.45 1.07
C SER A 481 20.69 -49.89 1.22
N TYR A 482 20.80 -48.68 1.82
CA TYR A 482 21.45 -48.46 3.10
C TYR A 482 21.30 -47.01 3.58
N GLU A 483 20.81 -46.90 4.82
CA GLU A 483 20.94 -45.72 5.69
C GLU A 483 22.42 -45.49 6.03
N LYS A 484 22.81 -44.22 6.25
CA LYS A 484 23.51 -43.79 7.48
C LYS A 484 23.71 -42.29 7.58
N GLU A 485 23.31 -41.77 8.71
CA GLU A 485 23.74 -40.53 9.35
C GLU A 485 25.27 -40.40 9.44
N ILE A 486 25.74 -39.13 9.61
CA ILE A 486 26.72 -38.67 10.63
C ILE A 486 27.09 -37.21 10.32
N SER A 487 26.69 -36.29 11.14
CA SER A 487 27.29 -35.40 12.14
C SER A 487 28.53 -34.58 11.75
N VAL A 488 28.38 -33.25 11.88
CA VAL A 488 29.21 -32.23 12.58
C VAL A 488 30.74 -32.37 12.50
N GLU A 489 31.40 -31.31 11.99
CA GLU A 489 32.48 -30.66 12.77
C GLU A 489 32.86 -29.27 12.21
N LYS A 490 33.07 -28.35 13.14
CA LYS A 490 33.73 -27.05 12.97
C LYS A 490 35.24 -27.30 12.89
N ASP A 491 35.96 -26.45 12.13
CA ASP A 491 37.13 -25.78 12.68
C ASP A 491 37.77 -24.75 11.72
N ASN A 492 38.20 -23.73 12.32
CA ASN A 492 38.99 -22.55 12.16
C ASN A 492 40.32 -22.63 11.36
N ILE A 493 40.87 -21.39 11.14
CA ILE A 493 42.28 -20.98 10.94
C ILE A 493 42.67 -20.80 9.44
N SER A 494 43.33 -19.77 8.99
CA SER A 494 43.87 -18.49 9.45
C SER A 494 44.50 -17.78 8.24
N ILE A 495 44.75 -16.50 8.42
CA ILE A 495 45.37 -15.48 7.55
C ILE A 495 46.78 -15.87 7.09
N HIS A 496 47.12 -15.64 5.82
CA HIS A 496 48.46 -15.16 5.45
C HIS A 496 48.44 -14.27 4.20
N SER A 497 48.89 -13.06 4.40
CA SER A 497 49.30 -12.08 3.39
C SER A 497 50.67 -12.43 2.82
N ILE A 498 50.91 -12.31 1.50
CA ILE A 498 52.23 -11.97 0.91
C ILE A 498 52.01 -11.23 -0.41
N SER A 499 52.85 -10.22 -0.56
CA SER A 499 52.92 -9.19 -1.61
C SER A 499 53.53 -9.63 -2.94
N ALA A 500 53.11 -8.91 -3.96
CA ALA A 500 53.76 -8.44 -5.19
C ALA A 500 54.91 -9.25 -5.85
N ASN A 501 54.76 -9.55 -7.14
CA ASN A 501 55.65 -9.01 -8.17
C ASN A 501 55.09 -9.18 -9.61
N SER A 502 55.40 -8.20 -10.40
CA SER A 502 55.05 -7.97 -11.79
C SER A 502 55.66 -8.97 -12.77
N SER A 503 54.91 -9.43 -13.76
CA SER A 503 55.38 -9.59 -15.14
C SER A 503 54.23 -9.82 -16.10
N SER A 504 54.22 -9.07 -17.17
CA SER A 504 53.30 -9.01 -18.28
C SER A 504 53.28 -10.29 -19.14
N THR A 505 52.12 -10.91 -19.26
CA THR A 505 51.75 -11.71 -20.45
C THR A 505 50.22 -11.69 -20.57
N SER A 506 49.79 -11.31 -21.76
CA SER A 506 48.38 -11.22 -22.15
C SER A 506 47.74 -12.62 -22.25
N GLU A 507 47.06 -13.06 -21.20
CA GLU A 507 46.10 -14.16 -21.26
C GLU A 507 44.72 -13.65 -20.88
N ALA A 508 43.75 -14.03 -21.71
CA ALA A 508 42.36 -13.68 -21.54
C ALA A 508 41.86 -14.12 -20.17
N VAL A 509 41.52 -13.18 -19.31
CA VAL A 509 40.89 -13.42 -18.01
C VAL A 509 39.46 -13.92 -18.24
N PRO A 510 39.06 -15.11 -17.75
CA PRO A 510 37.68 -15.52 -17.78
C PRO A 510 36.85 -14.56 -16.90
N ALA A 511 35.74 -14.06 -17.48
CA ALA A 511 34.81 -13.18 -16.78
C ALA A 511 34.32 -13.84 -15.47
N PRO A 512 34.15 -13.09 -14.39
CA PRO A 512 33.72 -13.63 -13.11
C PRO A 512 32.30 -14.23 -13.26
N VAL A 513 32.15 -15.49 -12.87
CA VAL A 513 30.88 -16.19 -12.76
C VAL A 513 29.94 -15.37 -11.88
N GLY A 514 28.82 -14.91 -12.44
CA GLY A 514 27.84 -14.08 -11.75
C GLY A 514 27.30 -14.81 -10.51
N LYS A 515 27.48 -14.17 -9.35
CA LYS A 515 26.84 -14.61 -8.10
C LYS A 515 25.32 -14.46 -8.28
N GLY A 516 24.58 -15.55 -8.28
CA GLY A 516 23.12 -15.54 -8.27
C GLY A 516 22.55 -14.65 -7.19
N CYS A 517 21.33 -14.15 -7.36
CA CYS A 517 20.63 -13.29 -6.40
C CYS A 517 20.57 -13.96 -5.03
N LEU A 518 21.34 -13.47 -4.07
CA LEU A 518 21.34 -13.96 -2.68
C LEU A 518 20.01 -13.56 -1.99
N PRO A 519 19.45 -14.39 -1.12
CA PRO A 519 18.32 -14.01 -0.29
C PRO A 519 18.71 -12.82 0.60
N GLY A 520 18.17 -11.63 0.32
CA GLY A 520 18.49 -10.38 1.03
C GLY A 520 19.47 -9.46 0.32
N GLY A 521 20.10 -9.88 -0.77
CA GLY A 521 20.95 -9.04 -1.64
C GLY A 521 20.12 -8.24 -2.64
N GLY A 522 20.57 -7.02 -3.00
CA GLY A 522 19.97 -6.22 -4.06
C GLY A 522 19.90 -6.99 -5.37
N CYS A 523 18.78 -6.87 -6.08
CA CYS A 523 18.58 -7.51 -7.37
C CYS A 523 19.66 -7.07 -8.38
N CYS A 524 20.32 -8.01 -9.05
CA CYS A 524 21.35 -7.73 -10.04
C CYS A 524 20.82 -7.04 -11.31
N CYS A 525 19.50 -7.08 -11.54
CA CYS A 525 18.85 -6.32 -12.62
C CYS A 525 18.61 -4.88 -12.18
N THR A 526 19.64 -4.05 -12.22
CA THR A 526 19.55 -2.59 -11.95
C THR A 526 19.22 -1.78 -13.18
N THR A 527 19.11 -2.41 -14.36
CA THR A 527 18.88 -1.71 -15.63
C THR A 527 17.52 -1.02 -15.60
N GLN A 528 17.56 0.32 -15.68
CA GLN A 528 16.40 1.16 -15.80
C GLN A 528 16.09 1.38 -17.28
N ILE A 529 14.85 1.10 -17.69
CA ILE A 529 14.40 1.29 -19.05
C ILE A 529 13.85 2.71 -19.15
N GLU A 530 14.60 3.60 -19.77
CA GLU A 530 14.21 5.01 -19.92
C GLU A 530 13.09 5.19 -20.94
N ASP A 531 13.13 4.46 -22.03
CA ASP A 531 12.11 4.51 -23.07
C ASP A 531 11.79 3.12 -23.62
N GLU A 532 10.54 2.72 -23.57
CA GLU A 532 10.06 1.43 -24.05
C GLU A 532 10.17 1.27 -25.58
N ASP A 533 10.11 2.39 -26.31
CA ASP A 533 10.15 2.39 -27.78
C ASP A 533 11.58 2.28 -28.33
N GLN A 534 12.60 2.47 -27.48
CA GLN A 534 14.03 2.44 -27.87
C GLN A 534 14.74 1.13 -27.51
N ILE A 535 14.01 0.13 -27.02
CA ILE A 535 14.62 -1.12 -26.56
C ILE A 535 14.94 -2.03 -27.73
N ASN A 536 16.19 -2.03 -28.14
CA ASN A 536 16.79 -3.15 -28.85
C ASN A 536 17.22 -4.19 -27.79
N THR A 537 16.40 -5.24 -27.61
CA THR A 537 16.65 -6.47 -26.84
C THR A 537 17.70 -6.37 -25.72
N CYS A 538 17.26 -6.07 -24.47
CA CYS A 538 18.11 -6.22 -23.30
C CYS A 538 18.38 -7.69 -23.02
N ALA A 539 19.61 -8.14 -23.25
CA ALA A 539 20.13 -9.39 -22.71
C ALA A 539 20.31 -9.22 -21.19
N CYS A 540 19.62 -10.01 -20.38
CA CYS A 540 19.86 -10.07 -18.94
C CYS A 540 21.29 -10.61 -18.70
N THR A 541 22.18 -9.81 -18.16
CA THR A 541 23.56 -10.22 -17.82
C THR A 541 23.65 -11.20 -16.65
N CYS A 542 22.51 -11.62 -16.09
CA CYS A 542 22.45 -12.64 -15.04
C CYS A 542 22.53 -14.07 -15.55
N SER A 543 22.31 -14.31 -16.83
CA SER A 543 22.57 -15.58 -17.51
C SER A 543 23.93 -15.47 -18.21
N GLY A 544 24.84 -16.42 -17.94
CA GLY A 544 26.11 -16.53 -18.65
C GLY A 544 25.92 -16.56 -20.17
N PRO A 545 26.98 -16.37 -20.97
CA PRO A 545 26.88 -16.20 -22.40
C PRO A 545 26.16 -17.39 -23.04
N ALA A 546 24.93 -17.17 -23.52
CA ALA A 546 24.27 -18.11 -24.39
C ALA A 546 25.11 -18.22 -25.66
N GLN A 547 25.64 -19.41 -25.92
CA GLN A 547 26.28 -19.73 -27.20
C GLN A 547 25.27 -19.49 -28.30
N ALA A 548 25.56 -18.49 -29.12
CA ALA A 548 24.85 -18.24 -30.36
C ALA A 548 25.23 -19.33 -31.37
N ASN A 549 24.45 -20.40 -31.42
CA ASN A 549 24.40 -21.24 -32.60
C ASN A 549 23.22 -20.80 -33.47
N ALA A 550 23.54 -19.97 -34.43
CA ALA A 550 22.64 -19.64 -35.53
C ALA A 550 22.62 -20.82 -36.50
N ASP A 551 21.61 -21.67 -36.37
CA ASP A 551 21.18 -22.51 -37.48
C ASP A 551 19.81 -22.04 -37.93
N ILE A 552 19.86 -21.36 -39.09
CA ILE A 552 18.71 -20.89 -39.85
C ILE A 552 18.01 -22.10 -40.44
N LEU A 553 16.86 -22.49 -39.93
CA LEU A 553 15.92 -23.39 -40.62
C LEU A 553 14.93 -22.57 -41.45
N PRO A 554 14.67 -22.97 -42.71
CA PRO A 554 13.73 -22.25 -43.56
C PRO A 554 12.27 -22.45 -43.08
N PRO A 555 11.36 -21.54 -43.44
CA PRO A 555 9.98 -21.58 -42.94
C PRO A 555 9.22 -22.76 -43.55
N PRO A 556 8.40 -23.49 -42.77
CA PRO A 556 7.49 -24.49 -43.35
C PRO A 556 6.35 -23.77 -44.08
N SER A 557 6.18 -24.20 -45.32
CA SER A 557 5.05 -23.83 -46.17
C SER A 557 3.77 -24.56 -45.75
N THR A 558 2.67 -23.81 -45.81
CA THR A 558 1.27 -24.19 -45.99
C THR A 558 0.41 -24.61 -44.80
N SER A 559 -0.64 -23.78 -44.66
CA SER A 559 -2.04 -24.08 -44.30
C SER A 559 -2.34 -24.64 -42.93
N ASP A 560 -2.55 -23.70 -42.01
CA ASP A 560 -3.76 -23.65 -41.18
C ASP A 560 -3.80 -22.28 -40.50
N GLU A 561 -4.65 -21.42 -41.03
CA GLU A 561 -4.89 -20.04 -40.57
C GLU A 561 -5.69 -20.09 -39.28
N LYS A 562 -5.03 -20.40 -38.14
CA LYS A 562 -5.50 -19.99 -36.83
C LYS A 562 -5.07 -18.56 -36.64
N THR A 563 -6.01 -17.66 -36.82
CA THR A 563 -5.95 -16.23 -36.53
C THR A 563 -5.21 -15.95 -35.21
N ILE A 564 -3.92 -15.64 -35.34
CA ILE A 564 -3.13 -15.03 -34.27
C ILE A 564 -3.72 -13.62 -34.11
N PRO A 565 -4.22 -13.23 -32.91
CA PRO A 565 -4.71 -11.87 -32.72
C PRO A 565 -3.60 -10.86 -33.03
N PRO A 566 -3.93 -9.73 -33.64
CA PRO A 566 -2.95 -8.72 -34.00
C PRO A 566 -2.09 -8.36 -32.79
N ARG A 567 -0.79 -8.14 -32.96
CA ARG A 567 0.22 -7.82 -31.95
C ARG A 567 -0.15 -6.61 -31.05
N GLU A 568 -1.12 -5.83 -31.43
CA GLU A 568 -1.61 -4.64 -30.69
C GLU A 568 -2.28 -4.95 -29.34
N PHE A 569 -2.70 -6.18 -29.07
CA PHE A 569 -3.47 -6.54 -27.87
C PHE A 569 -2.75 -7.49 -26.91
N SER A 570 -1.45 -7.72 -27.10
CA SER A 570 -0.65 -8.50 -26.17
C SER A 570 0.10 -7.56 -25.22
N PRO A 571 0.22 -7.89 -23.91
CA PRO A 571 1.01 -7.10 -23.00
C PRO A 571 2.49 -7.11 -23.43
N THR A 572 3.14 -5.95 -23.41
CA THR A 572 4.57 -5.86 -23.65
C THR A 572 5.31 -6.33 -22.39
N ILE A 573 6.13 -7.36 -22.52
CA ILE A 573 6.94 -7.90 -21.42
C ILE A 573 8.38 -7.40 -21.57
N LEU A 574 8.87 -6.73 -20.53
CA LEU A 574 10.17 -6.06 -20.51
C LEU A 574 11.02 -6.58 -19.34
N SER A 575 12.32 -6.77 -19.55
CA SER A 575 13.26 -7.12 -18.49
C SER A 575 13.94 -5.87 -17.96
N GLY A 576 13.74 -5.53 -16.67
CA GLY A 576 14.30 -4.34 -16.06
C GLY A 576 13.31 -3.58 -15.17
N ARG A 577 13.60 -2.31 -14.90
CA ARG A 577 12.76 -1.42 -14.10
C ARG A 577 12.21 -0.29 -14.96
N PRO A 578 10.92 0.08 -14.80
CA PRO A 578 10.36 1.21 -15.52
C PRO A 578 10.97 2.52 -15.06
N TYR A 579 10.99 3.51 -15.95
CA TYR A 579 11.25 4.90 -15.63
C TYR A 579 9.92 5.68 -15.60
N PRO A 580 9.31 5.89 -14.42
CA PRO A 580 7.95 6.41 -14.31
C PRO A 580 7.75 7.75 -15.00
N ARG A 581 8.78 8.60 -15.00
CA ARG A 581 8.70 9.94 -15.60
C ARG A 581 8.40 9.90 -17.10
N THR A 582 9.09 9.07 -17.88
CA THR A 582 8.83 8.93 -19.32
C THR A 582 7.45 8.34 -19.60
N ILE A 583 7.07 7.29 -18.84
CA ILE A 583 5.77 6.64 -18.99
C ILE A 583 4.62 7.63 -18.74
N ILE A 584 4.68 8.36 -17.62
CA ILE A 584 3.65 9.36 -17.27
C ILE A 584 3.65 10.49 -18.29
N ARG A 585 4.83 10.99 -18.72
CA ARG A 585 4.94 12.06 -19.70
C ARG A 585 4.26 11.72 -21.02
N LYS A 586 4.50 10.52 -21.59
CA LYS A 586 3.87 10.05 -22.83
C LYS A 586 2.34 10.07 -22.77
N VAL A 587 1.77 9.69 -21.63
CA VAL A 587 0.31 9.75 -21.43
C VAL A 587 -0.18 11.20 -21.32
N LEU A 588 0.54 12.02 -20.57
CA LEU A 588 0.18 13.43 -20.37
C LEU A 588 0.26 14.25 -21.65
N GLU A 589 1.19 13.94 -22.55
CA GLU A 589 1.32 14.59 -23.86
C GLU A 589 0.09 14.36 -24.74
N LYS A 590 -0.49 13.17 -24.68
CA LYS A 590 -1.70 12.79 -25.42
C LYS A 590 -2.99 13.24 -24.72
N ALA A 591 -2.94 13.60 -23.44
CA ALA A 591 -4.13 13.89 -22.64
C ALA A 591 -4.71 15.29 -22.96
N GLU A 592 -6.02 15.35 -23.18
CA GLU A 592 -6.77 16.59 -23.41
C GLU A 592 -7.40 17.14 -22.13
N GLY A 593 -7.54 16.31 -21.08
CA GLY A 593 -8.15 16.63 -19.82
C GLY A 593 -7.28 16.36 -18.59
N GLU A 594 -7.90 16.40 -17.40
CA GLU A 594 -7.25 16.05 -16.13
C GLU A 594 -6.85 14.57 -16.18
N SER A 595 -5.61 14.26 -15.80
CA SER A 595 -5.07 12.91 -15.79
C SER A 595 -4.93 12.39 -14.35
N ALA A 596 -5.16 11.10 -14.16
CA ALA A 596 -4.92 10.42 -12.89
C ALA A 596 -3.68 9.54 -12.97
N VAL A 597 -2.83 9.62 -11.96
CA VAL A 597 -1.72 8.70 -11.73
C VAL A 597 -1.97 7.97 -10.42
N VAL A 598 -2.06 6.67 -10.49
CA VAL A 598 -2.30 5.80 -9.33
C VAL A 598 -1.14 4.84 -9.20
N VAL A 599 -0.52 4.81 -8.04
CA VAL A 599 0.58 3.90 -7.75
C VAL A 599 0.30 3.09 -6.50
N CYS A 600 0.58 1.79 -6.59
CA CYS A 600 0.56 0.89 -5.45
C CYS A 600 1.75 -0.06 -5.52
N GLY A 601 2.63 -0.01 -4.51
CA GLY A 601 3.84 -0.83 -4.51
C GLY A 601 4.81 -0.49 -3.39
N PRO A 602 6.07 -0.94 -3.52
CA PRO A 602 7.11 -0.65 -2.54
C PRO A 602 7.42 0.86 -2.49
N PRO A 603 7.89 1.37 -1.34
CA PRO A 603 8.14 2.81 -1.16
C PRO A 603 9.01 3.45 -2.24
N GLY A 604 10.05 2.75 -2.72
CA GLY A 604 10.90 3.27 -3.80
C GLY A 604 10.13 3.60 -5.09
N LEU A 605 9.25 2.70 -5.53
CA LEU A 605 8.40 2.95 -6.70
C LEU A 605 7.42 4.10 -6.45
N SER A 606 6.80 4.13 -5.28
CA SER A 606 5.85 5.20 -4.92
C SER A 606 6.50 6.57 -4.89
N ASP A 607 7.74 6.66 -4.36
CA ASP A 607 8.50 7.90 -4.30
C ASP A 607 8.97 8.34 -5.70
N ASP A 608 9.40 7.40 -6.56
CA ASP A 608 9.80 7.71 -7.93
C ASP A 608 8.61 8.25 -8.75
N VAL A 609 7.44 7.63 -8.61
CA VAL A 609 6.22 8.11 -9.25
C VAL A 609 5.81 9.48 -8.72
N ARG A 610 5.86 9.68 -7.40
CA ARG A 610 5.53 10.97 -6.77
C ARG A 610 6.43 12.10 -7.29
N ARG A 611 7.76 11.88 -7.31
CA ARG A 611 8.71 12.85 -7.85
C ARG A 611 8.49 13.12 -9.34
N SER A 612 8.19 12.07 -10.10
CA SER A 612 7.87 12.20 -11.52
C SER A 612 6.62 13.06 -11.77
N VAL A 613 5.58 12.86 -10.97
CA VAL A 613 4.33 13.66 -11.07
C VAL A 613 4.59 15.11 -10.70
N VAL A 614 5.32 15.39 -9.63
CA VAL A 614 5.67 16.77 -9.22
C VAL A 614 6.44 17.47 -10.33
N TYR A 615 7.49 16.82 -10.86
CA TYR A 615 8.30 17.38 -11.95
C TYR A 615 7.47 17.69 -13.21
N LEU A 616 6.61 16.74 -13.62
CA LEU A 616 5.78 16.91 -14.82
C LEU A 616 4.63 17.91 -14.62
N SER A 617 4.18 18.12 -13.38
CA SER A 617 3.21 19.17 -13.05
C SER A 617 3.81 20.55 -13.26
N ASP A 618 5.05 20.77 -12.85
CA ASP A 618 5.79 22.02 -13.03
C ASP A 618 5.99 22.33 -14.53
N GLU A 619 6.50 21.39 -15.33
CA GLU A 619 6.64 21.54 -16.78
C GLU A 619 5.32 21.94 -17.47
N ARG A 620 4.24 21.30 -17.08
CA ARG A 620 2.92 21.52 -17.72
C ARG A 620 2.29 22.83 -17.31
N ALA A 621 2.48 23.23 -16.06
CA ALA A 621 1.93 24.48 -15.53
C ALA A 621 2.64 25.72 -16.08
N VAL A 622 3.97 25.67 -16.14
CA VAL A 622 4.81 26.84 -16.44
C VAL A 622 5.06 27.02 -17.92
N HIS A 623 5.33 25.94 -18.67
CA HIS A 623 5.80 26.06 -20.05
C HIS A 623 4.74 26.04 -21.14
N LYS A 624 3.55 25.53 -20.90
CA LYS A 624 2.51 25.43 -21.95
C LYS A 624 1.41 26.50 -21.89
N GLY A 625 1.39 27.38 -20.89
CA GLY A 625 0.38 28.45 -20.77
C GLY A 625 -1.08 27.96 -20.79
N THR A 626 -1.30 26.65 -20.66
CA THR A 626 -2.56 25.97 -20.89
C THR A 626 -3.37 25.78 -19.62
N GLY A 627 -3.25 26.69 -18.65
CA GLY A 627 -3.93 26.59 -17.35
C GLY A 627 -3.79 25.18 -16.79
N ALA A 628 -2.96 25.00 -15.78
CA ALA A 628 -2.56 23.71 -15.27
C ALA A 628 -3.74 22.76 -15.09
N GLN A 629 -3.89 21.82 -15.99
CA GLN A 629 -4.74 20.66 -15.76
C GLN A 629 -3.99 19.81 -14.75
N GLY A 630 -4.46 19.84 -13.48
CA GLY A 630 -3.80 19.15 -12.40
C GLY A 630 -3.68 17.66 -12.67
N ILE A 631 -2.54 17.08 -12.34
CA ILE A 631 -2.37 15.64 -12.28
C ILE A 631 -2.92 15.21 -10.91
N TYR A 632 -3.92 14.34 -10.91
CA TYR A 632 -4.37 13.69 -9.69
C TYR A 632 -3.41 12.53 -9.36
N LEU A 633 -2.75 12.60 -8.24
CA LEU A 633 -1.90 11.50 -7.75
C LEU A 633 -2.59 10.80 -6.58
N HIS A 634 -2.69 9.48 -6.68
CA HIS A 634 -3.06 8.61 -5.56
C HIS A 634 -1.95 7.60 -5.31
N VAL A 635 -1.47 7.56 -4.08
CA VAL A 635 -0.44 6.63 -3.63
C VAL A 635 -1.03 5.73 -2.57
N GLU A 636 -1.20 4.45 -2.91
CA GLU A 636 -1.63 3.43 -1.96
C GLU A 636 -0.43 2.67 -1.43
N ASN A 637 -0.23 2.70 -0.12
CA ASN A 637 0.89 2.03 0.52
C ASN A 637 0.38 0.81 1.31
N PHE A 638 0.86 -0.37 0.94
CA PHE A 638 0.75 -1.57 1.77
C PHE A 638 2.01 -1.67 2.63
N GLY A 639 2.07 -0.96 3.72
CA GLY A 639 3.25 -1.00 4.55
C GLY A 639 2.95 -0.57 5.98
N TYR A 640 3.35 -1.37 6.89
CA TYR A 640 3.34 -1.11 8.31
C TYR A 640 4.59 -0.34 8.75
#